data_3ee64fa24f1e6cd41561e1f4bf23fc75
#
_entry.id   3ee64fa24f1e6cd41561e1f4bf23fc75
#
_cell.length_a   1.000
_cell.length_b   1.000
_cell.length_c   1.000
_cell.angle_alpha   90.00
_cell.angle_beta   90.00
_cell.angle_gamma   90.00
#
_symmetry.space_group_name_H-M   'P 1'
#
loop_
_entity.id
_entity.type
_entity.pdbx_description
1 polymer ?
#
loop_
_entity_poly.entity_id
_entity_poly.type
_entity_poly.pdbx_seq_one_letter_code
_entity_poly.pdbx_strand_id
1 'polypeptide(L)'
;MTETVALKIVQRIATELSVQPRQVAAAVQLLDEGSTVPFIARYRKEVTGNLDDTQLRQLEERLLYLRELEDRRAAILSSIDEQGKLTDELRAAIDAADSKQVLEDLYLPYKPKRRTRAQIAREAGLEPLAQALLANPLLDPQAEAAAYVDADKGVADVKAALDGARDILSEQFGETAELLGKLRDYLHNQGVVSSAVVEGKENEEGEKFRDYYDYAETIKTVPSHRALALFRGRNAGVLTIKLGLGEELDAQVPHPGEAMIARHFGIANQNRPADKWLSDVCRWCWRVKVQPHIENELLTQLRETAETEAIRVFARNLNDLLLAAPAGPKAVIGLDPGLRTGVKVAVVDRTGKVLATDTIYPHEPRRDWDGSIAKLARIAAQTQAELISIGNGTASRETDKLASELIAKHPELRLQKIVVSEAGASVYSASELAAKEFPELDVSLRGAVSIARRLQDPLAELVKIEPKAIGVGQYQHDVNQRELARSLDAVVEDCVNAVGVDANTASAPLLARVSGLNATLARNIVDYRDANGPFPSREHLRKVPRLGDKTFEQAAGFLRINGGENPLDRSSVHPEAYPVVERILAKINKRIDDVLGNREALSGLSPTEFVDERFGLPTVRDILAELEKPGRDPRPEFKTATFREGVEKVSDLVPGMTLEGVVTNVAAFGAFVDIGVHQDGLVHVSAMSTKFIKDPHEVVKAGQVVKVKVLDVDVKRQRIALTMRLDDDAAAPGMSSRGGQDRGNAGRGAARPQRSREPEPAGAMAAAFAKLKR
;
A
#
# COMPACT_ATOMS: atom_id res chain seq x y z
N MET A 1 2.87 -28.43 -13.08
CA MET A 1 4.26 -27.91 -12.84
C MET A 1 5.17 -29.09 -12.58
N THR A 2 6.33 -29.18 -13.25
CA THR A 2 7.29 -30.29 -13.05
C THR A 2 8.06 -30.06 -11.75
N GLU A 3 8.56 -31.15 -11.16
CA GLU A 3 9.36 -31.10 -9.91
C GLU A 3 10.60 -30.18 -10.07
N THR A 4 11.23 -30.21 -11.24
CA THR A 4 12.38 -29.36 -11.57
C THR A 4 12.03 -27.86 -11.53
N VAL A 5 10.85 -27.49 -12.03
CA VAL A 5 10.37 -26.08 -12.00
C VAL A 5 10.05 -25.65 -10.57
N ALA A 6 9.43 -26.52 -9.77
CA ALA A 6 9.16 -26.24 -8.38
C ALA A 6 10.46 -25.98 -7.58
N LEU A 7 11.50 -26.78 -7.82
CA LEU A 7 12.81 -26.58 -7.19
C LEU A 7 13.47 -25.27 -7.60
N LYS A 8 13.39 -24.88 -8.88
CA LYS A 8 13.89 -23.57 -9.34
C LYS A 8 13.20 -22.40 -8.64
N ILE A 9 11.87 -22.45 -8.51
CA ILE A 9 11.10 -21.43 -7.80
C ILE A 9 11.52 -21.32 -6.33
N VAL A 10 11.62 -22.46 -5.65
CA VAL A 10 12.06 -22.53 -4.24
C VAL A 10 13.45 -21.92 -4.05
N GLN A 11 14.42 -22.29 -4.89
CA GLN A 11 15.78 -21.74 -4.82
C GLN A 11 15.81 -20.23 -5.04
N ARG A 12 15.04 -19.75 -6.01
CA ARG A 12 14.96 -18.33 -6.32
C ARG A 12 14.39 -17.52 -5.16
N ILE A 13 13.26 -17.95 -4.61
CA ILE A 13 12.65 -17.31 -3.44
C ILE A 13 13.61 -17.33 -2.25
N ALA A 14 14.29 -18.47 -2.00
CA ALA A 14 15.25 -18.58 -0.92
C ALA A 14 16.40 -17.57 -1.04
N THR A 15 16.90 -17.36 -2.26
CA THR A 15 17.94 -16.38 -2.54
C THR A 15 17.43 -14.94 -2.32
N GLU A 16 16.23 -14.63 -2.84
CA GLU A 16 15.62 -13.30 -2.72
C GLU A 16 15.32 -12.93 -1.26
N LEU A 17 14.86 -13.88 -0.44
CA LEU A 17 14.56 -13.69 1.00
C LEU A 17 15.77 -13.91 1.92
N SER A 18 16.91 -14.34 1.38
CA SER A 18 18.12 -14.68 2.16
C SER A 18 17.85 -15.77 3.21
N VAL A 19 17.09 -16.80 2.85
CA VAL A 19 16.74 -17.94 3.70
C VAL A 19 17.15 -19.28 3.06
N GLN A 20 17.05 -20.39 3.80
CA GLN A 20 17.39 -21.70 3.27
C GLN A 20 16.29 -22.23 2.33
N PRO A 21 16.64 -22.92 1.22
CA PRO A 21 15.64 -23.51 0.30
C PRO A 21 14.66 -24.46 1.00
N ARG A 22 15.11 -25.22 2.01
CA ARG A 22 14.24 -26.11 2.79
C ARG A 22 13.13 -25.38 3.55
N GLN A 23 13.41 -24.14 4.01
CA GLN A 23 12.42 -23.32 4.72
C GLN A 23 11.33 -22.87 3.74
N VAL A 24 11.74 -22.44 2.56
CA VAL A 24 10.81 -22.05 1.48
C VAL A 24 9.96 -23.25 1.02
N ALA A 25 10.59 -24.41 0.80
CA ALA A 25 9.87 -25.62 0.35
C ALA A 25 8.80 -26.04 1.38
N ALA A 26 9.14 -26.00 2.67
CA ALA A 26 8.21 -26.32 3.75
C ALA A 26 7.04 -25.31 3.81
N ALA A 27 7.33 -24.01 3.67
CA ALA A 27 6.31 -22.97 3.66
C ALA A 27 5.39 -23.08 2.43
N VAL A 28 5.95 -23.34 1.24
CA VAL A 28 5.17 -23.58 0.00
C VAL A 28 4.24 -24.78 0.16
N GLN A 29 4.73 -25.88 0.72
CA GLN A 29 3.89 -27.05 0.98
C GLN A 29 2.72 -26.72 1.89
N LEU A 30 2.95 -26.02 3.02
CA LEU A 30 1.88 -25.63 3.95
C LEU A 30 0.86 -24.69 3.29
N LEU A 31 1.31 -23.74 2.47
CA LEU A 31 0.42 -22.85 1.71
C LEU A 31 -0.42 -23.62 0.69
N ASP A 32 0.18 -24.56 -0.03
CA ASP A 32 -0.51 -25.41 -1.02
C ASP A 32 -1.50 -26.36 -0.36
N GLU A 33 -1.27 -26.76 0.88
CA GLU A 33 -2.20 -27.50 1.72
C GLU A 33 -3.33 -26.60 2.27
N GLY A 34 -3.28 -25.29 2.03
CA GLY A 34 -4.30 -24.32 2.42
C GLY A 34 -4.14 -23.78 3.84
N SER A 35 -2.93 -23.86 4.41
CA SER A 35 -2.60 -23.16 5.66
C SER A 35 -2.46 -21.67 5.41
N THR A 36 -2.94 -20.86 6.35
CA THR A 36 -2.83 -19.39 6.26
C THR A 36 -1.48 -18.89 6.75
N VAL A 37 -1.06 -17.72 6.29
CA VAL A 37 0.21 -17.10 6.73
C VAL A 37 0.27 -16.90 8.24
N PRO A 38 -0.74 -16.36 8.95
CA PRO A 38 -0.69 -16.23 10.40
C PRO A 38 -0.52 -17.57 11.14
N PHE A 39 -1.18 -18.62 10.66
CA PHE A 39 -1.06 -19.96 11.24
C PHE A 39 0.37 -20.52 11.08
N ILE A 40 0.93 -20.42 9.88
CA ILE A 40 2.28 -20.87 9.59
C ILE A 40 3.30 -20.12 10.45
N ALA A 41 3.23 -18.79 10.48
CA ALA A 41 4.13 -17.93 11.23
C ALA A 41 4.15 -18.22 12.73
N ARG A 42 3.00 -18.57 13.28
CA ARG A 42 2.85 -18.74 14.72
C ARG A 42 2.99 -20.19 15.19
N TYR A 43 2.42 -21.14 14.46
CA TYR A 43 2.27 -22.53 14.92
C TYR A 43 3.03 -23.58 14.10
N ARG A 44 3.80 -23.17 13.08
CA ARG A 44 4.62 -24.07 12.24
C ARG A 44 6.06 -23.59 12.10
N LYS A 45 6.57 -22.95 13.18
CA LYS A 45 7.92 -22.37 13.22
C LYS A 45 9.03 -23.39 13.01
N GLU A 46 8.90 -24.57 13.61
CA GLU A 46 9.88 -25.65 13.47
C GLU A 46 9.98 -26.14 12.02
N VAL A 47 8.83 -26.28 11.37
CA VAL A 47 8.74 -26.78 9.98
C VAL A 47 9.34 -25.79 9.00
N THR A 48 9.07 -24.48 9.18
CA THR A 48 9.55 -23.40 8.31
C THR A 48 10.90 -22.82 8.74
N GLY A 49 11.50 -23.34 9.82
CA GLY A 49 12.74 -22.78 10.34
C GLY A 49 12.60 -21.33 10.80
N ASN A 50 11.48 -21.01 11.42
CA ASN A 50 11.17 -19.71 12.03
C ASN A 50 11.01 -18.54 11.03
N LEU A 51 10.42 -18.80 9.85
CA LEU A 51 9.98 -17.71 8.95
C LEU A 51 8.90 -16.88 9.65
N ASP A 52 9.07 -15.57 9.65
CA ASP A 52 8.08 -14.63 10.19
C ASP A 52 6.94 -14.32 9.19
N ASP A 53 5.93 -13.63 9.67
CA ASP A 53 4.77 -13.23 8.88
C ASP A 53 5.14 -12.36 7.67
N THR A 54 6.07 -11.43 7.82
CA THR A 54 6.56 -10.58 6.74
C THR A 54 7.25 -11.39 5.65
N GLN A 55 8.15 -12.30 6.05
CA GLN A 55 8.84 -13.20 5.11
C GLN A 55 7.84 -14.14 4.40
N LEU A 56 6.86 -14.66 5.13
CA LEU A 56 5.82 -15.53 4.55
C LEU A 56 4.90 -14.80 3.58
N ARG A 57 4.53 -13.54 3.86
CA ARG A 57 3.75 -12.71 2.92
C ARG A 57 4.56 -12.42 1.64
N GLN A 58 5.83 -12.06 1.77
CA GLN A 58 6.71 -11.86 0.62
C GLN A 58 6.89 -13.16 -0.20
N LEU A 59 7.04 -14.31 0.50
CA LEU A 59 7.11 -15.61 -0.14
C LEU A 59 5.83 -15.92 -0.93
N GLU A 60 4.66 -15.73 -0.34
CA GLU A 60 3.35 -15.95 -0.96
C GLU A 60 3.18 -15.12 -2.24
N GLU A 61 3.49 -13.82 -2.16
CA GLU A 61 3.43 -12.91 -3.31
C GLU A 61 4.41 -13.34 -4.41
N ARG A 62 5.64 -13.67 -4.00
CA ARG A 62 6.69 -14.06 -4.94
C ARG A 62 6.42 -15.40 -5.61
N LEU A 63 5.88 -16.35 -4.84
CA LEU A 63 5.45 -17.66 -5.33
C LEU A 63 4.39 -17.53 -6.43
N LEU A 64 3.38 -16.67 -6.20
CA LEU A 64 2.35 -16.41 -7.20
C LEU A 64 2.95 -15.87 -8.50
N TYR A 65 3.80 -14.84 -8.41
CA TYR A 65 4.48 -14.25 -9.56
C TYR A 65 5.31 -15.27 -10.34
N LEU A 66 6.11 -16.09 -9.64
CA LEU A 66 7.00 -17.05 -10.28
C LEU A 66 6.22 -18.21 -10.93
N ARG A 67 5.12 -18.64 -10.34
CA ARG A 67 4.21 -19.61 -10.95
C ARG A 67 3.61 -19.07 -12.25
N GLU A 68 3.12 -17.85 -12.24
CA GLU A 68 2.62 -17.19 -13.46
C GLU A 68 3.71 -17.02 -14.53
N LEU A 69 4.95 -16.73 -14.10
CA LEU A 69 6.11 -16.63 -15.02
C LEU A 69 6.38 -17.97 -15.71
N GLU A 70 6.37 -19.08 -14.96
CA GLU A 70 6.62 -20.41 -15.51
C GLU A 70 5.45 -20.90 -16.38
N ASP A 71 4.21 -20.61 -16.01
CA ASP A 71 3.04 -20.92 -16.85
C ASP A 71 3.14 -20.15 -18.19
N ARG A 72 3.55 -18.87 -18.13
CA ARG A 72 3.76 -18.06 -19.33
C ARG A 72 4.90 -18.60 -20.18
N ARG A 73 6.02 -19.01 -19.57
CA ARG A 73 7.16 -19.64 -20.24
C ARG A 73 6.71 -20.91 -21.02
N ALA A 74 5.97 -21.78 -20.35
CA ALA A 74 5.47 -23.00 -20.96
C ALA A 74 4.55 -22.70 -22.16
N ALA A 75 3.65 -21.72 -22.03
CA ALA A 75 2.78 -21.29 -23.12
C ALA A 75 3.55 -20.72 -24.32
N ILE A 76 4.60 -19.95 -24.09
CA ILE A 76 5.47 -19.40 -25.14
C ILE A 76 6.23 -20.53 -25.86
N LEU A 77 6.84 -21.45 -25.11
CA LEU A 77 7.57 -22.60 -25.70
C LEU A 77 6.64 -23.45 -26.58
N SER A 78 5.42 -23.76 -26.09
CA SER A 78 4.43 -24.51 -26.88
C SER A 78 4.06 -23.75 -28.16
N SER A 79 3.77 -22.45 -28.06
CA SER A 79 3.39 -21.64 -29.23
C SER A 79 4.49 -21.55 -30.30
N ILE A 80 5.76 -21.48 -29.89
CA ILE A 80 6.89 -21.43 -30.85
C ILE A 80 7.15 -22.83 -31.45
N ASP A 81 7.03 -23.88 -30.66
CA ASP A 81 7.19 -25.27 -31.07
C ASP A 81 6.13 -25.68 -32.13
N GLU A 82 4.86 -25.31 -31.87
CA GLU A 82 3.75 -25.51 -32.81
C GLU A 82 3.99 -24.83 -34.18
N GLN A 83 4.77 -23.74 -34.19
CA GLN A 83 5.18 -23.07 -35.43
C GLN A 83 6.38 -23.72 -36.10
N GLY A 84 7.01 -24.75 -35.51
CA GLY A 84 8.22 -25.41 -36.00
C GLY A 84 9.45 -24.50 -35.99
N LYS A 85 9.48 -23.47 -35.14
CA LYS A 85 10.55 -22.44 -35.10
C LYS A 85 11.39 -22.49 -33.82
N LEU A 86 11.14 -23.44 -32.92
CA LEU A 86 11.85 -23.55 -31.65
C LEU A 86 13.22 -24.24 -31.87
N THR A 87 14.29 -23.44 -31.82
CA THR A 87 15.67 -23.94 -31.84
C THR A 87 16.18 -24.20 -30.42
N ASP A 88 17.28 -24.96 -30.28
CA ASP A 88 17.88 -25.26 -29.00
C ASP A 88 18.42 -23.99 -28.32
N GLU A 89 19.00 -23.06 -29.10
CA GLU A 89 19.48 -21.77 -28.60
C GLU A 89 18.32 -20.89 -28.09
N LEU A 90 17.22 -20.85 -28.85
CA LEU A 90 16.03 -20.08 -28.43
C LEU A 90 15.39 -20.68 -27.18
N ARG A 91 15.29 -22.00 -27.10
CA ARG A 91 14.81 -22.71 -25.90
C ARG A 91 15.66 -22.36 -24.68
N ALA A 92 16.99 -22.43 -24.83
CA ALA A 92 17.93 -22.10 -23.77
C ALA A 92 17.78 -20.62 -23.32
N ALA A 93 17.59 -19.68 -24.25
CA ALA A 93 17.37 -18.28 -23.96
C ALA A 93 16.03 -18.05 -23.21
N ILE A 94 14.95 -18.71 -23.64
CA ILE A 94 13.63 -18.65 -22.98
C ILE A 94 13.70 -19.27 -21.58
N ASP A 95 14.40 -20.40 -21.42
CA ASP A 95 14.57 -21.07 -20.12
C ASP A 95 15.43 -20.25 -19.13
N ALA A 96 16.35 -19.43 -19.63
CA ALA A 96 17.20 -18.55 -18.85
C ALA A 96 16.53 -17.20 -18.51
N ALA A 97 15.43 -16.83 -19.19
CA ALA A 97 14.75 -15.57 -18.96
C ALA A 97 14.24 -15.47 -17.50
N ASP A 98 14.54 -14.38 -16.81
CA ASP A 98 14.28 -14.19 -15.38
C ASP A 98 13.05 -13.32 -15.09
N SER A 99 12.44 -12.75 -16.11
CA SER A 99 11.28 -11.87 -15.98
C SER A 99 10.28 -12.07 -17.14
N LYS A 100 9.02 -11.69 -16.89
CA LYS A 100 7.99 -11.68 -17.93
C LYS A 100 8.39 -10.82 -19.12
N GLN A 101 9.10 -9.71 -18.86
CA GLN A 101 9.54 -8.79 -19.90
C GLN A 101 10.53 -9.47 -20.89
N VAL A 102 11.57 -10.11 -20.36
CA VAL A 102 12.54 -10.82 -21.19
C VAL A 102 11.87 -11.95 -21.99
N LEU A 103 10.90 -12.66 -21.36
CA LEU A 103 10.11 -13.67 -22.06
C LEU A 103 9.30 -13.09 -23.24
N GLU A 104 8.63 -11.96 -23.03
CA GLU A 104 7.84 -11.31 -24.09
C GLU A 104 8.73 -10.77 -25.22
N ASP A 105 9.91 -10.25 -24.90
CA ASP A 105 10.90 -9.80 -25.91
C ASP A 105 11.37 -10.96 -26.80
N LEU A 106 11.69 -12.11 -26.19
CA LEU A 106 12.09 -13.33 -26.93
C LEU A 106 10.92 -13.90 -27.75
N TYR A 107 9.70 -13.75 -27.27
CA TYR A 107 8.49 -14.22 -27.97
C TYR A 107 8.02 -13.28 -29.09
N LEU A 108 8.40 -12.00 -29.03
CA LEU A 108 7.88 -10.95 -29.92
C LEU A 108 7.96 -11.29 -31.41
N PRO A 109 9.05 -11.90 -31.96
CA PRO A 109 9.13 -12.32 -33.37
C PRO A 109 8.15 -13.44 -33.73
N TYR A 110 7.77 -14.27 -32.77
CA TYR A 110 6.94 -15.48 -32.94
C TYR A 110 5.49 -15.28 -32.58
N LYS A 111 5.19 -14.15 -31.92
CA LYS A 111 3.82 -13.83 -31.46
C LYS A 111 2.88 -13.71 -32.66
N PRO A 112 1.73 -14.43 -32.68
CA PRO A 112 0.75 -14.30 -33.75
C PRO A 112 0.31 -12.82 -33.88
N LYS A 113 0.52 -12.25 -35.06
CA LYS A 113 0.21 -10.84 -35.36
C LYS A 113 -0.88 -10.76 -36.42
N ARG A 114 -1.62 -9.65 -36.40
CA ARG A 114 -2.40 -9.27 -37.58
C ARG A 114 -1.42 -9.00 -38.73
N ARG A 115 -1.85 -9.22 -39.96
CA ARG A 115 -1.06 -9.00 -41.19
C ARG A 115 -0.37 -7.61 -41.13
N THR A 116 0.96 -7.61 -40.91
CA THR A 116 1.77 -6.38 -40.80
C THR A 116 2.18 -5.86 -42.18
N ARG A 117 2.61 -4.61 -42.27
CA ARG A 117 3.18 -4.06 -43.51
C ARG A 117 4.42 -4.85 -43.97
N ALA A 118 5.25 -5.24 -43.01
CA ALA A 118 6.42 -6.10 -43.28
C ALA A 118 6.00 -7.46 -43.83
N GLN A 119 4.93 -8.06 -43.33
CA GLN A 119 4.43 -9.34 -43.85
C GLN A 119 3.86 -9.16 -45.26
N ILE A 120 3.11 -8.10 -45.54
CA ILE A 120 2.64 -7.77 -46.86
C ILE A 120 3.82 -7.60 -47.83
N ALA A 121 4.88 -6.93 -47.41
CA ALA A 121 6.10 -6.77 -48.21
C ALA A 121 6.85 -8.09 -48.46
N ARG A 122 6.89 -9.02 -47.49
CA ARG A 122 7.45 -10.37 -47.68
C ARG A 122 6.61 -11.17 -48.66
N GLU A 123 5.29 -11.13 -48.57
CA GLU A 123 4.36 -11.78 -49.50
C GLU A 123 4.53 -11.24 -50.92
N ALA A 124 4.85 -9.95 -51.05
CA ALA A 124 5.19 -9.31 -52.34
C ALA A 124 6.59 -9.67 -52.86
N GLY A 125 7.39 -10.44 -52.08
CA GLY A 125 8.72 -10.91 -52.50
C GLY A 125 9.85 -9.90 -52.28
N LEU A 126 9.68 -8.92 -51.37
CA LEU A 126 10.67 -7.86 -51.13
C LEU A 126 11.76 -8.22 -50.08
N GLU A 127 11.67 -9.37 -49.45
CA GLU A 127 12.68 -9.78 -48.44
C GLU A 127 14.09 -9.92 -49.00
N PRO A 128 14.33 -10.53 -50.19
CA PRO A 128 15.66 -10.57 -50.79
C PRO A 128 16.27 -9.19 -51.06
N LEU A 129 15.47 -8.19 -51.46
CA LEU A 129 15.90 -6.80 -51.62
C LEU A 129 16.36 -6.21 -50.27
N ALA A 130 15.56 -6.36 -49.23
CA ALA A 130 15.88 -5.89 -47.89
C ALA A 130 17.20 -6.47 -47.37
N GLN A 131 17.39 -7.79 -47.50
CA GLN A 131 18.59 -8.48 -47.03
C GLN A 131 19.82 -8.15 -47.88
N ALA A 132 19.66 -8.01 -49.22
CA ALA A 132 20.77 -7.64 -50.12
C ALA A 132 21.32 -6.25 -49.78
N LEU A 133 20.46 -5.26 -49.57
CA LEU A 133 20.88 -3.91 -49.24
C LEU A 133 21.52 -3.81 -47.82
N LEU A 134 21.06 -4.62 -46.88
CA LEU A 134 21.65 -4.71 -45.55
C LEU A 134 23.05 -5.38 -45.61
N ALA A 135 23.17 -6.46 -46.34
CA ALA A 135 24.40 -7.24 -46.43
C ALA A 135 25.50 -6.56 -47.28
N ASN A 136 25.10 -5.82 -48.32
CA ASN A 136 26.04 -5.15 -49.22
C ASN A 136 25.67 -3.69 -49.47
N PRO A 137 26.13 -2.74 -48.62
CA PRO A 137 25.86 -1.33 -48.77
C PRO A 137 26.47 -0.64 -50.03
N LEU A 138 27.26 -1.35 -50.84
CA LEU A 138 27.76 -0.87 -52.14
C LEU A 138 26.70 -0.90 -53.24
N LEU A 139 25.59 -1.61 -53.02
CA LEU A 139 24.48 -1.65 -53.96
C LEU A 139 23.74 -0.31 -53.97
N ASP A 140 23.33 0.12 -55.15
CA ASP A 140 22.45 1.29 -55.29
C ASP A 140 21.00 0.90 -55.00
N PRO A 141 20.37 1.44 -53.94
CA PRO A 141 19.01 1.07 -53.59
C PRO A 141 17.98 1.28 -54.69
N GLN A 142 18.13 2.34 -55.47
CA GLN A 142 17.21 2.64 -56.57
C GLN A 142 17.35 1.62 -57.74
N ALA A 143 18.56 1.31 -58.08
CA ALA A 143 18.84 0.34 -59.13
C ALA A 143 18.39 -1.07 -58.74
N GLU A 144 18.71 -1.52 -57.52
CA GLU A 144 18.32 -2.84 -57.03
C GLU A 144 16.80 -2.97 -56.89
N ALA A 145 16.10 -1.95 -56.36
CA ALA A 145 14.66 -1.96 -56.17
C ALA A 145 13.87 -2.00 -57.48
N ALA A 146 14.44 -1.52 -58.59
CA ALA A 146 13.80 -1.54 -59.88
C ALA A 146 13.46 -2.96 -60.34
N ALA A 147 14.27 -3.99 -60.00
CA ALA A 147 14.01 -5.38 -60.31
C ALA A 147 12.82 -6.01 -59.55
N TYR A 148 12.34 -5.35 -58.51
CA TYR A 148 11.25 -5.84 -57.64
C TYR A 148 9.93 -5.12 -57.87
N VAL A 149 9.85 -4.23 -58.85
CA VAL A 149 8.61 -3.54 -59.20
C VAL A 149 7.67 -4.55 -59.86
N ASP A 150 6.50 -4.77 -59.27
CA ASP A 150 5.50 -5.72 -59.73
C ASP A 150 4.12 -5.23 -59.27
N ALA A 151 3.37 -4.61 -60.19
CA ALA A 151 2.04 -4.04 -59.94
C ALA A 151 1.02 -5.10 -59.48
N ASP A 152 1.14 -6.33 -59.96
CA ASP A 152 0.26 -7.46 -59.63
C ASP A 152 0.44 -7.91 -58.16
N LYS A 153 1.62 -7.68 -57.63
CA LYS A 153 1.93 -7.91 -56.19
C LYS A 153 1.77 -6.66 -55.31
N GLY A 154 1.27 -5.59 -55.86
CA GLY A 154 1.04 -4.33 -55.14
C GLY A 154 2.31 -3.47 -55.00
N VAL A 155 3.40 -3.74 -55.73
CA VAL A 155 4.62 -2.95 -55.76
C VAL A 155 4.62 -2.07 -57.02
N ALA A 156 3.99 -0.93 -56.96
CA ALA A 156 3.70 -0.10 -58.09
C ALA A 156 4.95 0.57 -58.69
N ASP A 157 5.94 0.91 -57.87
CA ASP A 157 7.14 1.64 -58.26
C ASP A 157 8.34 1.31 -57.34
N VAL A 158 9.52 1.83 -57.70
CA VAL A 158 10.77 1.68 -56.91
C VAL A 158 10.65 2.17 -55.49
N LYS A 159 9.88 3.23 -55.26
CA LYS A 159 9.61 3.76 -53.93
C LYS A 159 8.85 2.74 -53.08
N ALA A 160 7.78 2.16 -53.65
CA ALA A 160 7.00 1.14 -52.97
C ALA A 160 7.85 -0.10 -52.61
N ALA A 161 8.80 -0.52 -53.50
CA ALA A 161 9.74 -1.59 -53.23
C ALA A 161 10.67 -1.25 -52.05
N LEU A 162 11.24 -0.04 -52.04
CA LEU A 162 12.12 0.42 -50.94
C LEU A 162 11.36 0.63 -49.63
N ASP A 163 10.13 1.13 -49.67
CA ASP A 163 9.27 1.29 -48.47
C ASP A 163 8.95 -0.12 -47.88
N GLY A 164 8.65 -1.10 -48.71
CA GLY A 164 8.42 -2.48 -48.27
C GLY A 164 9.69 -3.12 -47.68
N ALA A 165 10.83 -2.95 -48.31
CA ALA A 165 12.13 -3.43 -47.80
C ALA A 165 12.47 -2.75 -46.44
N ARG A 166 12.21 -1.43 -46.30
CA ARG A 166 12.34 -0.70 -45.04
C ARG A 166 11.44 -1.28 -43.96
N ASP A 167 10.18 -1.57 -44.27
CA ASP A 167 9.22 -2.11 -43.29
C ASP A 167 9.66 -3.50 -42.83
N ILE A 168 10.25 -4.35 -43.70
CA ILE A 168 10.83 -5.64 -43.34
C ILE A 168 12.01 -5.48 -42.37
N LEU A 169 12.99 -4.61 -42.70
CA LEU A 169 14.16 -4.39 -41.83
C LEU A 169 13.77 -3.73 -40.50
N SER A 170 12.82 -2.79 -40.55
CA SER A 170 12.33 -2.14 -39.33
C SER A 170 11.64 -3.12 -38.38
N GLU A 171 10.94 -4.13 -38.92
CA GLU A 171 10.37 -5.20 -38.11
C GLU A 171 11.48 -6.10 -37.52
N GLN A 172 12.42 -6.52 -38.32
CA GLN A 172 13.55 -7.30 -37.85
C GLN A 172 14.35 -6.61 -36.77
N PHE A 173 14.68 -5.34 -36.96
CA PHE A 173 15.42 -4.52 -35.95
C PHE A 173 14.63 -4.32 -34.67
N GLY A 174 13.34 -3.98 -34.81
CA GLY A 174 12.46 -3.70 -33.67
C GLY A 174 12.01 -4.93 -32.89
N GLU A 175 12.33 -6.14 -33.35
CA GLU A 175 12.00 -7.40 -32.67
C GLU A 175 13.25 -8.16 -32.17
N THR A 176 14.41 -7.50 -32.23
CA THR A 176 15.65 -8.07 -31.71
C THR A 176 15.73 -7.88 -30.20
N ALA A 177 15.51 -8.96 -29.44
CA ALA A 177 15.39 -8.92 -27.97
C ALA A 177 16.62 -8.28 -27.28
N GLU A 178 17.84 -8.64 -27.72
CA GLU A 178 19.08 -8.06 -27.17
C GLU A 178 19.16 -6.54 -27.37
N LEU A 179 18.76 -6.05 -28.54
CA LEU A 179 18.73 -4.63 -28.86
C LEU A 179 17.67 -3.90 -28.04
N LEU A 180 16.47 -4.46 -27.94
CA LEU A 180 15.40 -3.92 -27.12
C LEU A 180 15.82 -3.79 -25.65
N GLY A 181 16.48 -4.81 -25.09
CA GLY A 181 17.04 -4.77 -23.75
C GLY A 181 18.02 -3.60 -23.54
N LYS A 182 18.99 -3.44 -24.45
CA LYS A 182 19.97 -2.35 -24.41
C LYS A 182 19.33 -0.96 -24.53
N LEU A 183 18.35 -0.80 -25.40
CA LEU A 183 17.63 0.46 -25.59
C LEU A 183 16.75 0.80 -24.41
N ARG A 184 16.11 -0.19 -23.80
CA ARG A 184 15.33 -0.05 -22.57
C ARG A 184 16.20 0.41 -21.41
N ASP A 185 17.33 -0.27 -21.18
CA ASP A 185 18.29 0.08 -20.14
C ASP A 185 18.81 1.51 -20.33
N TYR A 186 19.10 1.89 -21.57
CA TYR A 186 19.54 3.23 -21.88
C TYR A 186 18.48 4.28 -21.53
N LEU A 187 17.22 4.10 -21.96
CA LEU A 187 16.13 5.02 -21.66
C LEU A 187 15.72 4.99 -20.18
N HIS A 188 15.81 3.86 -19.51
CA HIS A 188 15.58 3.80 -18.07
C HIS A 188 16.61 4.60 -17.28
N ASN A 189 17.87 4.60 -17.71
CA ASN A 189 18.94 5.31 -16.99
C ASN A 189 19.07 6.80 -17.36
N GLN A 190 18.75 7.19 -18.59
CA GLN A 190 18.95 8.54 -19.12
C GLN A 190 17.62 9.25 -19.45
N GLY A 191 16.53 8.50 -19.46
CA GLY A 191 15.22 9.03 -19.86
C GLY A 191 14.65 10.03 -18.87
N VAL A 192 14.03 11.06 -19.40
CA VAL A 192 13.34 12.11 -18.66
C VAL A 192 11.84 12.03 -18.96
N VAL A 193 11.06 11.88 -17.91
CA VAL A 193 9.60 11.98 -17.98
C VAL A 193 9.25 13.45 -17.98
N SER A 194 8.59 13.90 -19.02
CA SER A 194 8.08 15.26 -19.15
C SER A 194 6.57 15.28 -19.25
N SER A 195 5.95 16.33 -18.72
CA SER A 195 4.54 16.58 -18.93
C SER A 195 4.27 18.01 -19.33
N ALA A 196 3.24 18.18 -20.13
CA ALA A 196 2.74 19.48 -20.57
C ALA A 196 1.22 19.50 -20.44
N VAL A 197 0.67 20.70 -20.19
CA VAL A 197 -0.78 20.88 -20.19
C VAL A 197 -1.33 20.75 -21.62
N VAL A 198 -2.50 20.14 -21.72
CA VAL A 198 -3.25 20.09 -23.00
C VAL A 198 -3.85 21.47 -23.25
N GLU A 199 -3.70 21.98 -24.46
CA GLU A 199 -4.24 23.29 -24.87
C GLU A 199 -5.73 23.44 -24.50
N GLY A 200 -6.08 24.56 -23.84
CA GLY A 200 -7.43 24.84 -23.36
C GLY A 200 -7.84 24.14 -22.07
N LYS A 201 -6.94 23.39 -21.41
CA LYS A 201 -7.19 22.72 -20.11
C LYS A 201 -6.63 23.48 -18.91
N GLU A 202 -6.12 24.69 -19.07
CA GLU A 202 -5.71 25.61 -18.01
C GLU A 202 -6.93 26.28 -17.34
N ASN A 203 -7.91 25.48 -16.99
CA ASN A 203 -9.17 25.91 -16.38
C ASN A 203 -9.24 25.47 -14.90
N GLU A 204 -10.35 25.76 -14.23
CA GLU A 204 -10.56 25.44 -12.81
C GLU A 204 -10.39 23.92 -12.52
N GLU A 205 -10.79 23.04 -13.44
CA GLU A 205 -10.60 21.59 -13.30
C GLU A 205 -9.13 21.18 -13.45
N GLY A 206 -8.36 21.87 -14.28
CA GLY A 206 -6.94 21.64 -14.50
C GLY A 206 -6.06 22.19 -13.38
N GLU A 207 -6.49 23.21 -12.64
CA GLU A 207 -5.69 23.92 -11.63
C GLU A 207 -5.02 23.00 -10.61
N LYS A 208 -5.65 21.89 -10.27
CA LYS A 208 -5.07 20.87 -9.37
C LYS A 208 -3.81 20.17 -9.91
N PHE A 209 -3.54 20.28 -11.23
CA PHE A 209 -2.38 19.73 -11.89
C PHE A 209 -1.37 20.80 -12.32
N ARG A 210 -1.54 22.04 -11.91
CA ARG A 210 -0.71 23.18 -12.33
C ARG A 210 0.79 22.97 -12.16
N ASP A 211 1.21 22.29 -11.10
CA ASP A 211 2.61 22.00 -10.84
C ASP A 211 3.24 21.04 -11.89
N TYR A 212 2.41 20.42 -12.71
CA TYR A 212 2.80 19.48 -13.76
C TYR A 212 2.53 20.00 -15.19
N TYR A 213 2.17 21.29 -15.35
CA TYR A 213 1.95 21.90 -16.65
C TYR A 213 3.24 22.03 -17.47
N ASP A 214 4.35 22.19 -16.80
CA ASP A 214 5.71 22.17 -17.36
C ASP A 214 6.62 21.46 -16.37
N TYR A 215 6.70 20.14 -16.48
CA TYR A 215 7.42 19.28 -15.56
C TYR A 215 8.37 18.37 -16.31
N ALA A 216 9.58 18.18 -15.77
CA ALA A 216 10.56 17.24 -16.28
C ALA A 216 11.40 16.67 -15.12
N GLU A 217 11.50 15.34 -15.06
CA GLU A 217 12.33 14.63 -14.08
C GLU A 217 12.82 13.30 -14.65
N THR A 218 14.02 12.86 -14.28
CA THR A 218 14.57 11.58 -14.73
C THR A 218 13.69 10.42 -14.27
N ILE A 219 13.31 9.54 -15.18
CA ILE A 219 12.38 8.42 -14.92
C ILE A 219 12.80 7.57 -13.70
N LYS A 220 14.10 7.38 -13.50
CA LYS A 220 14.68 6.60 -12.40
C LYS A 220 14.43 7.22 -11.03
N THR A 221 14.25 8.52 -10.95
CA THR A 221 14.15 9.28 -9.70
C THR A 221 12.79 9.87 -9.42
N VAL A 222 11.83 9.74 -10.35
CA VAL A 222 10.46 10.23 -10.17
C VAL A 222 9.82 9.59 -8.94
N PRO A 223 9.45 10.37 -7.91
CA PRO A 223 8.76 9.83 -6.73
C PRO A 223 7.38 9.28 -7.08
N SER A 224 6.99 8.18 -6.44
CA SER A 224 5.72 7.47 -6.71
C SER A 224 4.48 8.39 -6.67
N HIS A 225 4.41 9.31 -5.71
CA HIS A 225 3.29 10.24 -5.61
C HIS A 225 3.20 11.24 -6.77
N ARG A 226 4.35 11.65 -7.34
CA ARG A 226 4.38 12.51 -8.53
C ARG A 226 4.01 11.73 -9.78
N ALA A 227 4.54 10.51 -9.91
CA ALA A 227 4.16 9.61 -11.00
C ALA A 227 2.64 9.40 -11.04
N LEU A 228 2.01 9.08 -9.90
CA LEU A 228 0.56 8.92 -9.83
C LEU A 228 -0.22 10.21 -10.14
N ALA A 229 0.29 11.37 -9.70
CA ALA A 229 -0.31 12.67 -10.05
C ALA A 229 -0.25 12.93 -11.56
N LEU A 230 0.88 12.65 -12.21
CA LEU A 230 1.04 12.74 -13.67
C LEU A 230 0.04 11.84 -14.40
N PHE A 231 -0.03 10.55 -14.03
CA PHE A 231 -0.97 9.60 -14.66
C PHE A 231 -2.43 9.99 -14.42
N ARG A 232 -2.78 10.49 -13.24
CA ARG A 232 -4.12 11.03 -12.96
C ARG A 232 -4.43 12.23 -13.86
N GLY A 233 -3.48 13.15 -14.04
CA GLY A 233 -3.64 14.30 -14.93
C GLY A 233 -3.80 13.89 -16.39
N ARG A 234 -3.07 12.87 -16.85
CA ARG A 234 -3.24 12.27 -18.19
C ARG A 234 -4.60 11.62 -18.34
N ASN A 235 -5.03 10.82 -17.38
CA ASN A 235 -6.33 10.14 -17.41
C ASN A 235 -7.51 11.14 -17.37
N ALA A 236 -7.33 12.30 -16.72
CA ALA A 236 -8.28 13.41 -16.73
C ALA A 236 -8.25 14.24 -18.03
N GLY A 237 -7.36 13.92 -18.98
CA GLY A 237 -7.20 14.66 -20.22
C GLY A 237 -6.63 16.07 -20.06
N VAL A 238 -5.97 16.36 -18.94
CA VAL A 238 -5.36 17.67 -18.63
C VAL A 238 -3.89 17.70 -18.99
N LEU A 239 -3.18 16.58 -18.83
CA LEU A 239 -1.75 16.48 -19.09
C LEU A 239 -1.45 15.52 -20.24
N THR A 240 -0.43 15.85 -21.02
CA THR A 240 0.29 14.90 -21.87
C THR A 240 1.57 14.47 -21.16
N ILE A 241 1.95 13.20 -21.28
CA ILE A 241 3.18 12.67 -20.70
C ILE A 241 4.02 12.07 -21.82
N LYS A 242 5.32 12.35 -21.81
CA LYS A 242 6.30 11.80 -22.76
C LYS A 242 7.55 11.34 -22.02
N LEU A 243 8.20 10.33 -22.59
CA LEU A 243 9.54 9.91 -22.19
C LEU A 243 10.52 10.24 -23.31
N GLY A 244 11.48 11.08 -23.00
CA GLY A 244 12.54 11.52 -23.94
C GLY A 244 13.88 11.63 -23.23
N LEU A 245 14.82 12.36 -23.83
CA LEU A 245 16.16 12.61 -23.22
C LEU A 245 16.26 13.99 -22.54
N GLY A 246 15.14 14.71 -22.41
CA GLY A 246 15.07 16.01 -21.68
C GLY A 246 15.52 17.22 -22.49
N GLU A 247 16.45 17.06 -23.41
CA GLU A 247 16.89 18.13 -24.33
C GLU A 247 16.38 17.84 -25.74
N GLU A 248 15.94 18.88 -26.43
CA GLU A 248 15.65 18.78 -27.87
C GLU A 248 16.99 18.59 -28.59
N LEU A 249 17.20 17.38 -29.10
CA LEU A 249 18.36 17.07 -29.92
C LEU A 249 18.24 17.84 -31.24
N ASP A 250 19.37 18.42 -31.69
CA ASP A 250 19.43 19.03 -33.02
C ASP A 250 18.91 18.02 -34.07
N ALA A 251 17.99 18.45 -34.90
CA ALA A 251 17.37 17.59 -35.90
C ALA A 251 18.38 16.97 -36.90
N GLN A 252 19.59 17.54 -36.97
CA GLN A 252 20.67 17.05 -37.82
C GLN A 252 21.51 15.94 -37.15
N VAL A 253 21.44 15.80 -35.84
CA VAL A 253 22.15 14.75 -35.09
C VAL A 253 21.29 13.51 -34.94
N PRO A 254 21.78 12.32 -35.31
CA PRO A 254 21.01 11.08 -35.08
C PRO A 254 20.70 10.90 -33.60
N HIS A 255 19.46 10.56 -33.29
CA HIS A 255 19.08 10.22 -31.91
C HIS A 255 19.95 9.05 -31.41
N PRO A 256 20.38 9.04 -30.13
CA PRO A 256 21.18 7.95 -29.58
C PRO A 256 20.57 6.55 -29.83
N GLY A 257 19.23 6.41 -29.77
CA GLY A 257 18.54 5.17 -30.11
C GLY A 257 18.75 4.75 -31.58
N GLU A 258 18.69 5.70 -32.52
CA GLU A 258 19.01 5.46 -33.95
C GLU A 258 20.46 4.94 -34.10
N ALA A 259 21.40 5.57 -33.39
CA ALA A 259 22.81 5.18 -33.41
C ALA A 259 23.05 3.80 -32.78
N MET A 260 22.30 3.43 -31.75
CA MET A 260 22.39 2.10 -31.12
C MET A 260 21.87 1.03 -32.07
N ILE A 261 20.75 1.27 -32.78
CA ILE A 261 20.24 0.36 -33.82
C ILE A 261 21.29 0.18 -34.92
N ALA A 262 21.80 1.28 -35.46
CA ALA A 262 22.82 1.26 -36.53
C ALA A 262 24.05 0.47 -36.10
N ARG A 263 24.56 0.69 -34.89
CA ARG A 263 25.74 -0.04 -34.36
C ARG A 263 25.47 -1.53 -34.22
N HIS A 264 24.29 -1.90 -33.74
CA HIS A 264 23.94 -3.33 -33.56
C HIS A 264 23.95 -4.11 -34.85
N PHE A 265 23.51 -3.50 -35.96
CA PHE A 265 23.47 -4.12 -37.27
C PHE A 265 24.67 -3.75 -38.17
N GLY A 266 25.71 -3.13 -37.63
CA GLY A 266 26.91 -2.77 -38.39
C GLY A 266 26.71 -1.71 -39.47
N ILE A 267 25.64 -0.90 -39.34
CA ILE A 267 25.32 0.16 -40.30
C ILE A 267 26.15 1.40 -39.93
N ALA A 268 26.97 1.87 -40.88
CA ALA A 268 27.79 3.07 -40.69
C ALA A 268 27.81 3.89 -41.98
N ASN A 269 27.74 5.19 -41.91
CA ASN A 269 27.85 6.07 -43.07
C ASN A 269 29.31 6.21 -43.50
N GLN A 270 29.66 5.53 -44.57
CA GLN A 270 30.98 5.53 -45.25
C GLN A 270 30.88 6.11 -46.67
N ASN A 271 29.79 6.84 -46.99
CA ASN A 271 29.47 7.41 -48.27
C ASN A 271 29.26 6.32 -49.37
N ARG A 272 28.83 5.11 -49.01
CA ARG A 272 28.41 4.07 -49.94
C ARG A 272 26.97 4.36 -50.41
N PRO A 273 26.55 3.82 -51.57
CA PRO A 273 25.22 4.12 -52.13
C PRO A 273 24.05 3.82 -51.22
N ALA A 274 24.06 2.71 -50.47
CA ALA A 274 22.96 2.35 -49.57
C ALA A 274 23.03 2.98 -48.17
N ASP A 275 24.14 3.60 -47.77
CA ASP A 275 24.35 4.07 -46.40
C ASP A 275 23.28 5.08 -45.91
N LYS A 276 22.88 6.00 -46.79
CA LYS A 276 21.83 6.97 -46.48
C LYS A 276 20.50 6.28 -46.23
N TRP A 277 20.12 5.37 -47.13
CA TRP A 277 18.86 4.64 -47.03
C TRP A 277 18.83 3.75 -45.78
N LEU A 278 19.92 3.04 -45.47
CA LEU A 278 20.03 2.26 -44.23
C LEU A 278 19.95 3.12 -42.96
N SER A 279 20.54 4.32 -42.97
CA SER A 279 20.42 5.26 -41.88
C SER A 279 18.98 5.74 -41.72
N ASP A 280 18.26 5.99 -42.82
CA ASP A 280 16.84 6.33 -42.80
C ASP A 280 15.96 5.19 -42.28
N VAL A 281 16.31 3.91 -42.58
CA VAL A 281 15.68 2.71 -41.99
C VAL A 281 15.85 2.68 -40.49
N CYS A 282 17.08 2.95 -39.96
CA CYS A 282 17.32 3.00 -38.52
C CYS A 282 16.51 4.10 -37.86
N ARG A 283 16.45 5.29 -38.47
CA ARG A 283 15.64 6.43 -38.00
C ARG A 283 14.15 6.08 -37.97
N TRP A 284 13.64 5.45 -39.04
CA TRP A 284 12.26 5.02 -39.14
C TRP A 284 11.92 3.96 -38.08
N CYS A 285 12.76 2.94 -37.93
CA CYS A 285 12.62 1.89 -36.92
C CYS A 285 12.53 2.51 -35.52
N TRP A 286 13.47 3.41 -35.18
CA TRP A 286 13.46 4.07 -33.89
C TRP A 286 12.16 4.84 -33.65
N ARG A 287 11.85 5.80 -34.51
CA ARG A 287 10.75 6.75 -34.27
C ARG A 287 9.37 6.11 -34.35
N VAL A 288 9.19 5.12 -35.22
CA VAL A 288 7.86 4.56 -35.52
C VAL A 288 7.56 3.28 -34.75
N LYS A 289 8.59 2.50 -34.41
CA LYS A 289 8.37 1.21 -33.74
C LYS A 289 8.97 1.15 -32.34
N VAL A 290 10.27 1.38 -32.21
CA VAL A 290 11.00 1.07 -30.98
C VAL A 290 10.74 2.09 -29.90
N GLN A 291 10.87 3.39 -30.21
CA GLN A 291 10.68 4.45 -29.20
C GLN A 291 9.26 4.41 -28.59
N PRO A 292 8.16 4.38 -29.35
CA PRO A 292 6.82 4.32 -28.76
C PRO A 292 6.56 3.06 -27.95
N HIS A 293 7.19 1.94 -28.36
CA HIS A 293 7.09 0.67 -27.64
C HIS A 293 7.76 0.75 -26.27
N ILE A 294 9.03 1.15 -26.22
CA ILE A 294 9.80 1.26 -24.97
C ILE A 294 9.25 2.38 -24.06
N GLU A 295 8.83 3.50 -24.65
CA GLU A 295 8.18 4.59 -23.90
C GLU A 295 6.93 4.09 -23.16
N ASN A 296 6.03 3.40 -23.86
CA ASN A 296 4.81 2.87 -23.24
C ASN A 296 5.15 1.83 -22.17
N GLU A 297 6.15 0.99 -22.40
CA GLU A 297 6.60 -0.02 -21.48
C GLU A 297 7.17 0.61 -20.19
N LEU A 298 8.14 1.53 -20.30
CA LEU A 298 8.77 2.19 -19.17
C LEU A 298 7.80 3.07 -18.37
N LEU A 299 6.87 3.75 -19.04
CA LEU A 299 5.81 4.50 -18.36
C LEU A 299 4.83 3.57 -17.63
N THR A 300 4.54 2.39 -18.21
CA THR A 300 3.73 1.36 -17.54
C THR A 300 4.44 0.83 -16.30
N GLN A 301 5.72 0.51 -16.39
CA GLN A 301 6.53 0.07 -15.26
C GLN A 301 6.64 1.13 -14.16
N LEU A 302 6.82 2.41 -14.53
CA LEU A 302 6.81 3.52 -13.58
C LEU A 302 5.48 3.60 -12.84
N ARG A 303 4.36 3.44 -13.56
CA ARG A 303 3.02 3.44 -12.97
C ARG A 303 2.84 2.28 -12.00
N GLU A 304 3.17 1.06 -12.40
CA GLU A 304 3.02 -0.15 -11.57
C GLU A 304 3.86 -0.06 -10.28
N THR A 305 5.10 0.44 -10.40
CA THR A 305 5.96 0.68 -9.24
C THR A 305 5.35 1.73 -8.29
N ALA A 306 4.81 2.80 -8.85
CA ALA A 306 4.16 3.86 -8.06
C ALA A 306 2.86 3.39 -7.41
N GLU A 307 2.07 2.57 -8.08
CA GLU A 307 0.87 1.92 -7.54
C GLU A 307 1.20 1.00 -6.37
N THR A 308 2.22 0.16 -6.52
CA THR A 308 2.69 -0.76 -5.47
C THR A 308 3.10 0.00 -4.21
N GLU A 309 3.85 1.09 -4.33
CA GLU A 309 4.23 1.91 -3.17
C GLU A 309 3.03 2.61 -2.52
N ALA A 310 2.06 3.09 -3.30
CA ALA A 310 0.84 3.68 -2.76
C ALA A 310 -0.01 2.65 -2.00
N ILE A 311 -0.13 1.43 -2.52
CA ILE A 311 -0.81 0.31 -1.83
C ILE A 311 -0.10 -0.01 -0.51
N ARG A 312 1.23 -0.06 -0.51
CA ARG A 312 2.03 -0.33 0.68
C ARG A 312 1.84 0.75 1.76
N VAL A 313 1.80 2.03 1.39
CA VAL A 313 1.50 3.12 2.33
C VAL A 313 0.10 2.96 2.91
N PHE A 314 -0.89 2.65 2.09
CA PHE A 314 -2.24 2.41 2.58
C PHE A 314 -2.29 1.22 3.56
N ALA A 315 -1.65 0.11 3.20
CA ALA A 315 -1.59 -1.08 4.05
C ALA A 315 -1.00 -0.77 5.44
N ARG A 316 0.08 0.02 5.51
CA ARG A 316 0.69 0.45 6.77
C ARG A 316 -0.25 1.35 7.59
N ASN A 317 -0.86 2.35 6.97
CA ASN A 317 -1.80 3.25 7.66
C ASN A 317 -3.01 2.47 8.19
N LEU A 318 -3.50 1.49 7.43
CA LEU A 318 -4.59 0.62 7.87
C LEU A 318 -4.15 -0.24 9.07
N ASN A 319 -2.97 -0.82 9.03
CA ASN A 319 -2.41 -1.60 10.13
C ASN A 319 -2.35 -0.77 11.43
N ASP A 320 -1.80 0.45 11.34
CA ASP A 320 -1.69 1.35 12.49
C ASP A 320 -3.08 1.74 13.06
N LEU A 321 -4.05 1.93 12.18
CA LEU A 321 -5.41 2.26 12.60
C LEU A 321 -6.11 1.08 13.28
N LEU A 322 -5.96 -0.13 12.73
CA LEU A 322 -6.54 -1.36 13.30
C LEU A 322 -5.91 -1.73 14.64
N LEU A 323 -4.60 -1.52 14.79
CA LEU A 323 -3.85 -1.78 16.01
C LEU A 323 -3.77 -0.57 16.94
N ALA A 324 -4.59 0.46 16.74
CA ALA A 324 -4.68 1.58 17.67
C ALA A 324 -5.16 1.12 19.05
N ALA A 325 -4.74 1.86 20.09
CA ALA A 325 -5.02 1.54 21.49
C ALA A 325 -6.53 1.49 21.79
N PRO A 326 -7.08 0.38 22.28
CA PRO A 326 -8.49 0.31 22.67
C PRO A 326 -8.70 0.96 24.05
N ALA A 327 -9.76 1.75 24.21
CA ALA A 327 -10.16 2.27 25.52
C ALA A 327 -10.73 1.18 26.43
N GLY A 328 -11.07 0.03 25.88
CA GLY A 328 -11.62 -1.12 26.60
C GLY A 328 -13.10 -0.99 26.97
N PRO A 329 -13.60 -1.83 27.91
CA PRO A 329 -15.01 -1.95 28.24
C PRO A 329 -15.48 -0.77 29.11
N LYS A 330 -15.64 0.40 28.52
CA LYS A 330 -16.14 1.62 29.14
C LYS A 330 -17.43 2.07 28.47
N ALA A 331 -18.33 2.75 29.21
CA ALA A 331 -19.50 3.36 28.62
C ALA A 331 -19.10 4.64 27.86
N VAL A 332 -19.49 4.77 26.60
CA VAL A 332 -19.03 5.82 25.69
C VAL A 332 -20.19 6.56 25.05
N ILE A 333 -20.14 7.88 25.06
CA ILE A 333 -20.98 8.76 24.24
C ILE A 333 -20.27 8.98 22.91
N GLY A 334 -20.83 8.53 21.80
CA GLY A 334 -20.36 8.82 20.45
C GLY A 334 -21.05 10.07 19.90
N LEU A 335 -20.26 11.01 19.42
CA LEU A 335 -20.72 12.21 18.75
C LEU A 335 -20.27 12.19 17.29
N ASP A 336 -21.25 12.18 16.39
CA ASP A 336 -21.01 12.30 14.94
C ASP A 336 -21.30 13.77 14.55
N PRO A 337 -20.27 14.59 14.31
CA PRO A 337 -20.41 16.01 14.12
C PRO A 337 -21.17 16.37 12.83
N GLY A 338 -22.04 17.38 12.91
CA GLY A 338 -22.74 17.89 11.74
C GLY A 338 -23.27 19.31 11.97
N LEU A 339 -22.96 20.24 11.07
CA LEU A 339 -23.38 21.64 11.17
C LEU A 339 -24.89 21.78 10.98
N ARG A 340 -25.41 21.47 9.81
CA ARG A 340 -26.82 21.68 9.45
C ARG A 340 -27.75 20.60 9.97
N THR A 341 -27.32 19.36 9.93
CA THR A 341 -28.12 18.19 10.31
C THR A 341 -28.12 17.92 11.81
N GLY A 342 -27.36 18.70 12.59
CA GLY A 342 -27.13 18.49 14.01
C GLY A 342 -26.08 17.41 14.29
N VAL A 343 -25.56 17.42 15.53
CA VAL A 343 -24.63 16.41 16.02
C VAL A 343 -25.44 15.19 16.47
N LYS A 344 -25.15 14.03 15.89
CA LYS A 344 -25.80 12.76 16.26
C LYS A 344 -25.13 12.22 17.51
N VAL A 345 -25.92 11.78 18.44
CA VAL A 345 -25.49 11.26 19.73
C VAL A 345 -25.93 9.81 19.85
N ALA A 346 -24.99 8.93 20.18
CA ALA A 346 -25.29 7.55 20.55
C ALA A 346 -24.50 7.19 21.80
N VAL A 347 -25.11 6.49 22.75
CA VAL A 347 -24.42 6.01 23.94
C VAL A 347 -24.39 4.49 23.91
N VAL A 348 -23.21 3.95 24.13
CA VAL A 348 -23.01 2.50 24.25
C VAL A 348 -22.54 2.14 25.66
N ASP A 349 -23.01 1.01 26.16
CA ASP A 349 -22.53 0.47 27.43
C ASP A 349 -21.15 -0.18 27.29
N ARG A 350 -20.65 -0.77 28.38
CA ARG A 350 -19.34 -1.46 28.42
C ARG A 350 -19.22 -2.64 27.47
N THR A 351 -20.33 -3.16 26.96
CA THR A 351 -20.37 -4.28 25.99
C THR A 351 -20.56 -3.82 24.55
N GLY A 352 -20.71 -2.51 24.34
CA GLY A 352 -21.01 -1.93 23.02
C GLY A 352 -22.51 -1.92 22.66
N LYS A 353 -23.40 -2.32 23.59
CA LYS A 353 -24.86 -2.24 23.39
C LYS A 353 -25.34 -0.79 23.47
N VAL A 354 -26.20 -0.39 22.54
CA VAL A 354 -26.78 0.96 22.50
C VAL A 354 -27.75 1.14 23.67
N LEU A 355 -27.52 2.16 24.49
CA LEU A 355 -28.35 2.56 25.61
C LEU A 355 -29.29 3.72 25.28
N ALA A 356 -28.82 4.69 24.52
CA ALA A 356 -29.55 5.88 24.13
C ALA A 356 -29.06 6.45 22.81
N THR A 357 -29.96 7.11 22.09
CA THR A 357 -29.64 7.88 20.89
C THR A 357 -30.39 9.20 20.89
N ASP A 358 -29.79 10.23 20.34
CA ASP A 358 -30.38 11.57 20.22
C ASP A 358 -29.73 12.38 19.09
N THR A 359 -30.28 13.59 18.85
CA THR A 359 -29.65 14.59 17.99
C THR A 359 -29.69 15.95 18.72
N ILE A 360 -28.54 16.59 18.78
CA ILE A 360 -28.41 17.94 19.37
C ILE A 360 -28.04 18.95 18.29
N TYR A 361 -28.37 20.21 18.50
CA TYR A 361 -28.21 21.26 17.51
C TYR A 361 -27.45 22.48 18.06
N PRO A 362 -26.21 22.32 18.52
CA PRO A 362 -25.42 23.41 19.11
C PRO A 362 -24.98 24.46 18.08
N HIS A 363 -24.94 24.09 16.78
CA HIS A 363 -24.43 24.92 15.70
C HIS A 363 -25.54 25.61 14.89
N GLU A 364 -25.16 26.49 13.98
CA GLU A 364 -26.11 27.11 13.05
C GLU A 364 -26.92 26.02 12.27
N PRO A 365 -28.20 26.31 12.00
CA PRO A 365 -28.95 27.54 12.24
C PRO A 365 -29.58 27.65 13.61
N ARG A 366 -29.69 26.58 14.42
CA ARG A 366 -30.43 26.54 15.69
C ARG A 366 -29.68 27.17 16.86
N ARG A 367 -28.36 27.04 16.92
CA ARG A 367 -27.47 27.58 18.00
C ARG A 367 -27.90 27.22 19.41
N ASP A 368 -28.50 26.04 19.63
CA ASP A 368 -28.92 25.58 20.94
C ASP A 368 -27.73 24.98 21.72
N TRP A 369 -26.80 25.85 22.13
CA TRP A 369 -25.56 25.47 22.80
C TRP A 369 -25.81 24.95 24.20
N ASP A 370 -26.45 25.78 25.07
CA ASP A 370 -26.70 25.43 26.48
C ASP A 370 -27.71 24.27 26.61
N GLY A 371 -28.74 24.20 25.77
CA GLY A 371 -29.67 23.08 25.73
C GLY A 371 -28.96 21.77 25.32
N SER A 372 -28.01 21.85 24.41
CA SER A 372 -27.18 20.70 24.01
C SER A 372 -26.29 20.21 25.16
N ILE A 373 -25.64 21.10 25.90
CA ILE A 373 -24.85 20.75 27.09
C ILE A 373 -25.74 20.11 28.17
N ALA A 374 -26.87 20.70 28.50
CA ALA A 374 -27.78 20.17 29.49
C ALA A 374 -28.32 18.77 29.13
N LYS A 375 -28.57 18.55 27.83
CA LYS A 375 -29.04 17.28 27.31
C LYS A 375 -27.96 16.20 27.41
N LEU A 376 -26.73 16.54 27.02
CA LEU A 376 -25.57 15.61 27.10
C LEU A 376 -25.24 15.30 28.57
N ALA A 377 -25.30 16.28 29.49
CA ALA A 377 -25.06 16.08 30.92
C ALA A 377 -26.08 15.08 31.51
N ARG A 378 -27.36 15.26 31.17
CA ARG A 378 -28.43 14.36 31.61
C ARG A 378 -28.21 12.93 31.07
N ILE A 379 -27.89 12.80 29.78
CA ILE A 379 -27.64 11.50 29.16
C ILE A 379 -26.42 10.84 29.83
N ALA A 380 -25.32 11.56 30.05
CA ALA A 380 -24.13 11.06 30.70
C ALA A 380 -24.39 10.53 32.11
N ALA A 381 -25.17 11.29 32.89
CA ALA A 381 -25.55 10.90 34.27
C ALA A 381 -26.43 9.64 34.28
N GLN A 382 -27.40 9.53 33.36
CA GLN A 382 -28.33 8.40 33.30
C GLN A 382 -27.64 7.11 32.83
N THR A 383 -26.67 7.21 31.91
CA THR A 383 -25.97 6.07 31.31
C THR A 383 -24.64 5.73 31.98
N GLN A 384 -24.23 6.54 32.97
CA GLN A 384 -22.92 6.43 33.62
C GLN A 384 -21.76 6.40 32.59
N ALA A 385 -21.86 7.25 31.57
CA ALA A 385 -20.82 7.35 30.55
C ALA A 385 -19.52 7.86 31.18
N GLU A 386 -18.39 7.26 30.72
CA GLU A 386 -17.04 7.57 31.19
C GLU A 386 -16.27 8.39 30.15
N LEU A 387 -16.58 8.17 28.87
CA LEU A 387 -15.87 8.77 27.73
C LEU A 387 -16.81 9.42 26.72
N ILE A 388 -16.32 10.46 26.07
CA ILE A 388 -16.96 11.07 24.89
C ILE A 388 -16.03 10.85 23.70
N SER A 389 -16.51 10.14 22.68
CA SER A 389 -15.85 9.90 21.42
C SER A 389 -16.40 10.86 20.37
N ILE A 390 -15.56 11.67 19.75
CA ILE A 390 -15.95 12.70 18.78
C ILE A 390 -15.35 12.33 17.42
N GLY A 391 -16.18 12.19 16.37
CA GLY A 391 -15.69 11.99 15.01
C GLY A 391 -14.86 13.19 14.51
N ASN A 392 -13.82 12.95 13.72
CA ASN A 392 -12.92 14.00 13.22
C ASN A 392 -13.36 14.66 11.92
N GLY A 393 -14.63 14.56 11.54
CA GLY A 393 -15.20 15.17 10.34
C GLY A 393 -15.55 16.64 10.46
N THR A 394 -16.47 17.07 9.59
CA THR A 394 -16.95 18.47 9.57
C THR A 394 -17.60 18.83 10.90
N ALA A 395 -17.27 20.00 11.48
CA ALA A 395 -17.71 20.47 12.80
C ALA A 395 -17.16 19.68 14.01
N SER A 396 -16.12 18.87 13.82
CA SER A 396 -15.48 18.12 14.91
C SER A 396 -15.00 19.03 16.02
N ARG A 397 -14.47 20.20 15.71
CA ARG A 397 -13.89 21.14 16.70
C ARG A 397 -14.91 21.89 17.47
N GLU A 398 -15.96 22.35 16.80
CA GLU A 398 -17.09 22.97 17.45
C GLU A 398 -17.74 21.99 18.41
N THR A 399 -17.80 20.72 18.03
CA THR A 399 -18.29 19.62 18.87
C THR A 399 -17.30 19.30 20.01
N ASP A 400 -15.99 19.36 19.74
CA ASP A 400 -14.95 19.19 20.75
C ASP A 400 -14.98 20.31 21.78
N LYS A 401 -15.23 21.58 21.37
CA LYS A 401 -15.45 22.73 22.27
C LYS A 401 -16.69 22.54 23.13
N LEU A 402 -17.79 22.06 22.53
CA LEU A 402 -19.01 21.73 23.26
C LEU A 402 -18.74 20.70 24.39
N ALA A 403 -18.01 19.64 24.04
CA ALA A 403 -17.63 18.58 24.98
C ALA A 403 -16.69 19.12 26.08
N SER A 404 -15.76 20.02 25.75
CA SER A 404 -14.90 20.70 26.75
C SER A 404 -15.69 21.49 27.74
N GLU A 405 -16.66 22.28 27.27
CA GLU A 405 -17.51 23.11 28.13
C GLU A 405 -18.47 22.27 29.00
N LEU A 406 -18.98 21.15 28.43
CA LEU A 406 -19.73 20.16 29.19
C LEU A 406 -18.91 19.60 30.36
N ILE A 407 -17.67 19.21 30.13
CA ILE A 407 -16.76 18.66 31.15
C ILE A 407 -16.44 19.71 32.20
N ALA A 408 -16.21 20.97 31.81
CA ALA A 408 -15.93 22.08 32.71
C ALA A 408 -17.13 22.47 33.59
N LYS A 409 -18.35 22.43 33.02
CA LYS A 409 -19.60 22.74 33.76
C LYS A 409 -20.07 21.60 34.69
N HIS A 410 -19.67 20.34 34.34
CA HIS A 410 -20.12 19.13 35.03
C HIS A 410 -18.95 18.22 35.45
N PRO A 411 -18.00 18.71 36.30
CA PRO A 411 -16.84 17.94 36.73
C PRO A 411 -17.22 16.70 37.55
N GLU A 412 -18.40 16.66 38.14
CA GLU A 412 -18.94 15.51 38.87
C GLU A 412 -19.14 14.27 37.98
N LEU A 413 -19.34 14.45 36.68
CA LEU A 413 -19.50 13.35 35.71
C LEU A 413 -18.19 12.65 35.37
N ARG A 414 -17.04 13.27 35.67
CA ARG A 414 -15.68 12.72 35.41
C ARG A 414 -15.46 12.27 33.96
N LEU A 415 -16.12 12.91 33.01
CA LEU A 415 -16.01 12.60 31.61
C LEU A 415 -14.64 12.96 31.06
N GLN A 416 -14.14 12.12 30.12
CA GLN A 416 -12.99 12.44 29.28
C GLN A 416 -13.42 12.42 27.82
N LYS A 417 -12.90 13.35 27.02
CA LYS A 417 -13.21 13.43 25.59
C LYS A 417 -12.02 13.00 24.74
N ILE A 418 -12.30 12.37 23.61
CA ILE A 418 -11.31 11.92 22.64
C ILE A 418 -11.87 12.12 21.24
N VAL A 419 -11.05 12.69 20.35
CA VAL A 419 -11.36 12.75 18.92
C VAL A 419 -10.86 11.45 18.27
N VAL A 420 -11.73 10.78 17.53
CA VAL A 420 -11.42 9.53 16.82
C VAL A 420 -11.61 9.70 15.32
N SER A 421 -10.89 8.92 14.54
CA SER A 421 -11.11 8.88 13.09
C SER A 421 -12.51 8.34 12.77
N GLU A 422 -13.29 9.08 12.02
CA GLU A 422 -14.60 8.63 11.49
C GLU A 422 -14.49 7.95 10.11
N ALA A 423 -13.26 7.72 9.63
CA ALA A 423 -13.00 7.10 8.33
C ALA A 423 -13.85 5.84 8.12
N GLY A 424 -14.61 5.78 7.02
CA GLY A 424 -15.51 4.68 6.71
C GLY A 424 -16.81 4.59 7.55
N ALA A 425 -17.05 5.45 8.54
CA ALA A 425 -18.26 5.39 9.37
C ALA A 425 -19.54 5.58 8.53
N SER A 426 -19.51 6.46 7.53
CA SER A 426 -20.62 6.67 6.60
C SER A 426 -20.91 5.42 5.75
N VAL A 427 -19.85 4.70 5.33
CA VAL A 427 -20.00 3.46 4.56
C VAL A 427 -20.62 2.37 5.43
N TYR A 428 -20.14 2.24 6.68
CA TYR A 428 -20.73 1.31 7.65
C TYR A 428 -22.21 1.63 7.89
N SER A 429 -22.56 2.89 8.18
CA SER A 429 -23.93 3.29 8.53
C SER A 429 -24.94 2.97 7.43
N ALA A 430 -24.53 3.05 6.17
CA ALA A 430 -25.34 2.73 4.98
C ALA A 430 -25.30 1.23 4.60
N SER A 431 -24.47 0.41 5.25
CA SER A 431 -24.30 -1.00 4.91
C SER A 431 -25.50 -1.87 5.31
N GLU A 432 -25.66 -3.00 4.62
CA GLU A 432 -26.63 -4.04 4.98
C GLU A 432 -26.38 -4.59 6.39
N LEU A 433 -25.11 -4.70 6.77
CA LEU A 433 -24.70 -5.15 8.11
C LEU A 433 -25.25 -4.21 9.19
N ALA A 434 -25.04 -2.90 9.05
CA ALA A 434 -25.54 -1.92 10.00
C ALA A 434 -27.07 -1.86 10.03
N ALA A 435 -27.73 -2.09 8.88
CA ALA A 435 -29.19 -2.17 8.81
C ALA A 435 -29.75 -3.37 9.56
N LYS A 436 -29.05 -4.52 9.51
CA LYS A 436 -29.42 -5.72 10.29
C LYS A 436 -29.10 -5.57 11.78
N GLU A 437 -27.99 -4.92 12.11
CA GLU A 437 -27.56 -4.69 13.49
C GLU A 437 -28.46 -3.68 14.20
N PHE A 438 -28.96 -2.68 13.47
CA PHE A 438 -29.80 -1.60 13.99
C PHE A 438 -30.99 -1.31 13.05
N PRO A 439 -31.96 -2.19 12.94
CA PRO A 439 -33.11 -2.00 12.04
C PRO A 439 -33.98 -0.79 12.42
N GLU A 440 -34.04 -0.46 13.70
CA GLU A 440 -34.88 0.65 14.21
C GLU A 440 -34.16 2.01 14.23
N LEU A 441 -32.82 2.05 13.97
CA LEU A 441 -32.08 3.31 14.00
C LEU A 441 -31.99 3.94 12.61
N ASP A 442 -32.16 5.26 12.60
CA ASP A 442 -31.85 6.07 11.42
C ASP A 442 -30.39 5.89 10.99
N VAL A 443 -30.14 5.90 9.68
CA VAL A 443 -28.79 5.71 9.10
C VAL A 443 -27.77 6.68 9.73
N SER A 444 -28.17 7.94 9.97
CA SER A 444 -27.27 8.95 10.56
C SER A 444 -26.87 8.63 12.02
N LEU A 445 -27.71 7.95 12.78
CA LEU A 445 -27.41 7.57 14.16
C LEU A 445 -26.48 6.35 14.25
N ARG A 446 -26.50 5.48 13.25
CA ARG A 446 -25.59 4.32 13.17
C ARG A 446 -24.12 4.74 13.08
N GLY A 447 -23.85 5.88 12.44
CA GLY A 447 -22.52 6.50 12.43
C GLY A 447 -22.01 6.84 13.82
N ALA A 448 -22.84 7.49 14.66
CA ALA A 448 -22.48 7.82 16.02
C ALA A 448 -22.25 6.59 16.91
N VAL A 449 -23.01 5.50 16.69
CA VAL A 449 -22.78 4.21 17.37
C VAL A 449 -21.40 3.65 16.98
N SER A 450 -21.07 3.68 15.70
CA SER A 450 -19.75 3.21 15.21
C SER A 450 -18.61 4.04 15.83
N ILE A 451 -18.75 5.36 15.88
CA ILE A 451 -17.77 6.27 16.51
C ILE A 451 -17.56 5.93 18.00
N ALA A 452 -18.63 5.61 18.73
CA ALA A 452 -18.53 5.21 20.13
C ALA A 452 -17.81 3.87 20.30
N ARG A 453 -18.21 2.84 19.54
CA ARG A 453 -17.62 1.48 19.60
C ARG A 453 -16.17 1.44 19.12
N ARG A 454 -15.84 2.29 18.16
CA ARG A 454 -14.47 2.42 17.62
C ARG A 454 -13.48 2.89 18.69
N LEU A 455 -13.93 3.69 19.65
CA LEU A 455 -13.11 4.05 20.78
C LEU A 455 -12.93 2.88 21.76
N GLN A 456 -13.96 2.07 21.96
CA GLN A 456 -13.86 0.88 22.82
C GLN A 456 -12.86 -0.13 22.26
N ASP A 457 -13.01 -0.49 20.99
CA ASP A 457 -12.09 -1.37 20.26
C ASP A 457 -12.07 -1.03 18.77
N PRO A 458 -11.00 -0.35 18.27
CA PRO A 458 -10.87 0.02 16.87
C PRO A 458 -10.93 -1.18 15.92
N LEU A 459 -10.22 -2.26 16.26
CA LEU A 459 -10.15 -3.46 15.42
C LEU A 459 -11.53 -4.10 15.26
N ALA A 460 -12.23 -4.34 16.37
CA ALA A 460 -13.53 -5.01 16.38
C ALA A 460 -14.61 -4.26 15.58
N GLU A 461 -14.51 -2.94 15.51
CA GLU A 461 -15.46 -2.11 14.77
C GLU A 461 -15.05 -1.93 13.30
N LEU A 462 -13.76 -1.64 13.03
CA LEU A 462 -13.27 -1.36 11.68
C LEU A 462 -13.33 -2.58 10.74
N VAL A 463 -13.24 -3.80 11.26
CA VAL A 463 -13.39 -5.02 10.44
C VAL A 463 -14.77 -5.18 9.81
N LYS A 464 -15.78 -4.43 10.29
CA LYS A 464 -17.13 -4.38 9.72
C LYS A 464 -17.19 -3.59 8.42
N ILE A 465 -16.15 -2.82 8.11
CA ILE A 465 -16.03 -1.93 6.95
C ILE A 465 -15.12 -2.59 5.92
N GLU A 466 -15.49 -2.51 4.65
CA GLU A 466 -14.58 -2.93 3.58
C GLU A 466 -13.27 -2.12 3.66
N PRO A 467 -12.09 -2.77 3.75
CA PRO A 467 -10.84 -2.08 4.07
C PRO A 467 -10.53 -0.88 3.16
N LYS A 468 -10.78 -1.00 1.86
CA LYS A 468 -10.58 0.12 0.91
C LYS A 468 -11.51 1.31 1.15
N ALA A 469 -12.65 1.14 1.81
CA ALA A 469 -13.59 2.20 2.13
C ALA A 469 -13.18 3.01 3.38
N ILE A 470 -12.20 2.54 4.15
CA ILE A 470 -11.68 3.27 5.32
C ILE A 470 -10.96 4.56 4.90
N GLY A 471 -10.35 4.59 3.70
CA GLY A 471 -9.94 5.85 3.08
C GLY A 471 -8.67 6.49 3.66
N VAL A 472 -7.75 5.71 4.25
CA VAL A 472 -6.47 6.17 4.79
C VAL A 472 -5.31 6.10 3.79
N GLY A 473 -5.61 5.83 2.52
CA GLY A 473 -4.63 5.77 1.43
C GLY A 473 -4.57 7.04 0.60
N GLN A 474 -3.43 7.27 -0.03
CA GLN A 474 -3.28 8.27 -1.07
C GLN A 474 -3.50 7.62 -2.44
N TYR A 475 -4.15 8.33 -3.37
CA TYR A 475 -4.39 7.83 -4.73
C TYR A 475 -5.12 6.48 -4.81
N GLN A 476 -5.89 6.10 -3.80
CA GLN A 476 -6.52 4.79 -3.70
C GLN A 476 -7.41 4.40 -4.89
N HIS A 477 -7.95 5.38 -5.62
CA HIS A 477 -8.79 5.16 -6.81
C HIS A 477 -7.98 5.06 -8.11
N ASP A 478 -6.68 5.38 -8.07
CA ASP A 478 -5.80 5.39 -9.23
C ASP A 478 -4.86 4.17 -9.29
N VAL A 479 -4.93 3.29 -8.31
CA VAL A 479 -4.12 2.07 -8.22
C VAL A 479 -4.88 0.82 -8.65
N ASN A 480 -4.17 -0.27 -8.89
CA ASN A 480 -4.77 -1.58 -9.19
C ASN A 480 -5.68 -2.04 -8.04
N GLN A 481 -6.99 -2.09 -8.28
CA GLN A 481 -8.00 -2.38 -7.26
C GLN A 481 -7.95 -3.83 -6.74
N ARG A 482 -7.45 -4.80 -7.53
CA ARG A 482 -7.31 -6.19 -7.10
C ARG A 482 -6.14 -6.35 -6.14
N GLU A 483 -5.01 -5.74 -6.47
CA GLU A 483 -3.82 -5.75 -5.62
C GLU A 483 -4.08 -4.99 -4.32
N LEU A 484 -4.75 -3.83 -4.41
CA LEU A 484 -5.19 -3.07 -3.25
C LEU A 484 -6.05 -3.93 -2.32
N ALA A 485 -7.12 -4.55 -2.83
CA ALA A 485 -8.00 -5.38 -2.04
C ALA A 485 -7.24 -6.54 -1.36
N ARG A 486 -6.40 -7.26 -2.11
CA ARG A 486 -5.61 -8.38 -1.58
C ARG A 486 -4.66 -7.92 -0.46
N SER A 487 -3.94 -6.82 -0.68
CA SER A 487 -3.01 -6.27 0.30
C SER A 487 -3.72 -5.84 1.59
N LEU A 488 -4.86 -5.15 1.48
CA LEU A 488 -5.61 -4.69 2.65
C LEU A 488 -6.29 -5.84 3.40
N ASP A 489 -6.79 -6.86 2.69
CA ASP A 489 -7.35 -8.06 3.31
C ASP A 489 -6.29 -8.84 4.11
N ALA A 490 -5.06 -8.94 3.58
CA ALA A 490 -3.93 -9.54 4.31
C ALA A 490 -3.61 -8.76 5.60
N VAL A 491 -3.61 -7.43 5.56
CA VAL A 491 -3.39 -6.59 6.75
C VAL A 491 -4.46 -6.84 7.81
N VAL A 492 -5.73 -6.91 7.42
CA VAL A 492 -6.83 -7.18 8.37
C VAL A 492 -6.67 -8.56 8.98
N GLU A 493 -6.37 -9.59 8.18
CA GLU A 493 -6.12 -10.95 8.65
C GLU A 493 -4.96 -10.96 9.67
N ASP A 494 -3.84 -10.36 9.34
CA ASP A 494 -2.66 -10.31 10.20
C ASP A 494 -2.96 -9.59 11.53
N CYS A 495 -3.64 -8.45 11.51
CA CYS A 495 -4.02 -7.71 12.72
C CYS A 495 -4.96 -8.50 13.62
N VAL A 496 -6.00 -9.12 13.06
CA VAL A 496 -6.98 -9.91 13.82
C VAL A 496 -6.32 -11.11 14.50
N ASN A 497 -5.46 -11.83 13.77
CA ASN A 497 -4.77 -13.00 14.29
C ASN A 497 -3.63 -12.64 15.27
N ALA A 498 -3.02 -11.45 15.13
CA ALA A 498 -2.06 -10.95 16.10
C ALA A 498 -2.70 -10.64 17.45
N VAL A 499 -3.88 -10.01 17.46
CA VAL A 499 -4.62 -9.67 18.68
C VAL A 499 -5.30 -10.90 19.29
N GLY A 500 -5.83 -11.80 18.46
CA GLY A 500 -6.69 -12.92 18.88
C GLY A 500 -8.13 -12.47 19.16
N VAL A 501 -9.06 -13.41 19.11
CA VAL A 501 -10.50 -13.13 19.09
C VAL A 501 -11.23 -13.95 20.15
N ASP A 502 -12.03 -13.32 20.99
CA ASP A 502 -12.92 -14.04 21.92
C ASP A 502 -14.12 -14.60 21.17
N ALA A 503 -14.24 -15.94 21.13
CA ALA A 503 -15.32 -16.62 20.40
C ALA A 503 -16.71 -16.36 21.00
N ASN A 504 -16.78 -16.01 22.29
CA ASN A 504 -18.06 -15.77 22.98
C ASN A 504 -18.61 -14.36 22.78
N THR A 505 -17.75 -13.38 22.43
CA THR A 505 -18.17 -11.97 22.32
C THR A 505 -18.02 -11.39 20.91
N ALA A 506 -17.17 -11.98 20.09
CA ALA A 506 -16.85 -11.44 18.77
C ALA A 506 -18.03 -11.45 17.79
N SER A 507 -18.07 -10.44 16.95
CA SER A 507 -19.01 -10.36 15.83
C SER A 507 -18.64 -11.34 14.70
N ALA A 508 -19.61 -11.73 13.87
CA ALA A 508 -19.35 -12.57 12.71
C ALA A 508 -18.31 -11.97 11.74
N PRO A 509 -18.30 -10.65 11.41
CA PRO A 509 -17.24 -10.05 10.61
C PRO A 509 -15.83 -10.20 11.21
N LEU A 510 -15.69 -10.07 12.54
CA LEU A 510 -14.41 -10.26 13.22
C LEU A 510 -13.96 -11.73 13.17
N LEU A 511 -14.86 -12.66 13.49
CA LEU A 511 -14.59 -14.10 13.39
C LEU A 511 -14.19 -14.54 11.98
N ALA A 512 -14.80 -13.95 10.94
CA ALA A 512 -14.50 -14.30 9.55
C ALA A 512 -13.06 -13.96 9.12
N ARG A 513 -12.33 -13.16 9.89
CA ARG A 513 -10.92 -12.79 9.67
C ARG A 513 -9.93 -13.66 10.46
N VAL A 514 -10.45 -14.56 11.30
CA VAL A 514 -9.61 -15.54 12.01
C VAL A 514 -9.11 -16.60 11.04
N SER A 515 -7.85 -16.98 11.17
CA SER A 515 -7.21 -18.01 10.36
C SER A 515 -8.07 -19.27 10.23
N GLY A 516 -8.26 -19.73 9.00
CA GLY A 516 -9.07 -20.91 8.69
C GLY A 516 -10.59 -20.72 8.71
N LEU A 517 -11.10 -19.58 9.20
CA LEU A 517 -12.53 -19.27 9.19
C LEU A 517 -12.93 -18.49 7.92
N ASN A 518 -14.19 -18.56 7.58
CA ASN A 518 -14.83 -17.77 6.54
C ASN A 518 -16.17 -17.21 7.05
N ALA A 519 -16.82 -16.37 6.24
CA ALA A 519 -18.07 -15.72 6.63
C ALA A 519 -19.20 -16.70 7.01
N THR A 520 -19.24 -17.89 6.42
CA THR A 520 -20.23 -18.91 6.76
C THR A 520 -19.95 -19.55 8.11
N LEU A 521 -18.69 -19.94 8.35
CA LEU A 521 -18.27 -20.53 9.63
C LEU A 521 -18.37 -19.51 10.77
N ALA A 522 -18.03 -18.25 10.52
CA ALA A 522 -18.18 -17.18 11.50
C ALA A 522 -19.65 -17.01 11.93
N ARG A 523 -20.58 -17.03 10.99
CA ARG A 523 -22.02 -17.03 11.31
C ARG A 523 -22.46 -18.28 12.09
N ASN A 524 -22.02 -19.45 11.67
CA ASN A 524 -22.33 -20.68 12.37
C ASN A 524 -21.84 -20.67 13.83
N ILE A 525 -20.68 -20.06 14.12
CA ILE A 525 -20.19 -19.89 15.49
C ILE A 525 -21.12 -18.98 16.29
N VAL A 526 -21.53 -17.85 15.71
CA VAL A 526 -22.46 -16.91 16.37
C VAL A 526 -23.82 -17.58 16.61
N ASP A 527 -24.40 -18.19 15.58
CA ASP A 527 -25.72 -18.88 15.68
C ASP A 527 -25.69 -20.00 16.73
N TYR A 528 -24.58 -20.76 16.78
CA TYR A 528 -24.40 -21.85 17.74
C TYR A 528 -24.38 -21.32 19.18
N ARG A 529 -23.58 -20.27 19.47
CA ARG A 529 -23.52 -19.72 20.83
C ARG A 529 -24.81 -19.03 21.25
N ASP A 530 -25.52 -18.40 20.30
CA ASP A 530 -26.81 -17.75 20.58
C ASP A 530 -27.90 -18.80 20.93
N ALA A 531 -27.84 -19.98 20.30
CA ALA A 531 -28.78 -21.09 20.55
C ALA A 531 -28.42 -21.94 21.77
N ASN A 532 -27.12 -22.12 22.08
CA ASN A 532 -26.66 -23.09 23.09
C ASN A 532 -25.94 -22.43 24.30
N GLY A 533 -25.80 -21.12 24.30
CA GLY A 533 -25.02 -20.38 25.31
C GLY A 533 -23.52 -20.29 24.94
N PRO A 534 -22.73 -19.59 25.79
CA PRO A 534 -21.31 -19.38 25.53
C PRO A 534 -20.54 -20.71 25.51
N PHE A 535 -19.50 -20.78 24.68
CA PHE A 535 -18.59 -21.92 24.63
C PHE A 535 -17.85 -22.06 25.95
N PRO A 536 -17.90 -23.23 26.62
CA PRO A 536 -17.18 -23.45 27.87
C PRO A 536 -15.68 -23.75 27.65
N SER A 537 -15.30 -24.17 26.46
CA SER A 537 -13.90 -24.43 26.08
C SER A 537 -13.71 -24.37 24.57
N ARG A 538 -12.44 -24.25 24.13
CA ARG A 538 -12.09 -24.33 22.69
C ARG A 538 -12.55 -25.63 22.04
N GLU A 539 -12.49 -26.75 22.75
CA GLU A 539 -12.89 -28.05 22.22
C GLU A 539 -14.37 -28.07 21.84
N HIS A 540 -15.23 -27.28 22.51
CA HIS A 540 -16.63 -27.17 22.17
C HIS A 540 -16.90 -26.49 20.82
N LEU A 541 -15.93 -25.75 20.26
CA LEU A 541 -16.04 -25.20 18.91
C LEU A 541 -16.19 -26.28 17.82
N ARG A 542 -15.71 -27.50 18.06
CA ARG A 542 -15.89 -28.65 17.16
C ARG A 542 -17.36 -29.06 16.98
N LYS A 543 -18.25 -28.64 17.88
CA LYS A 543 -19.68 -28.86 17.77
C LYS A 543 -20.38 -27.92 16.81
N VAL A 544 -19.67 -26.87 16.36
CA VAL A 544 -20.23 -25.91 15.39
C VAL A 544 -20.37 -26.59 14.02
N PRO A 545 -21.55 -26.47 13.37
CA PRO A 545 -21.77 -27.07 12.07
C PRO A 545 -20.71 -26.64 11.02
N ARG A 546 -20.18 -27.60 10.27
CA ARG A 546 -19.13 -27.42 9.23
C ARG A 546 -17.75 -27.00 9.73
N LEU A 547 -17.52 -26.90 11.02
CA LEU A 547 -16.20 -26.62 11.59
C LEU A 547 -15.46 -27.97 11.76
N GLY A 548 -14.76 -28.41 10.71
CA GLY A 548 -14.01 -29.66 10.69
C GLY A 548 -12.65 -29.54 11.38
N ASP A 549 -11.95 -30.68 11.52
CA ASP A 549 -10.67 -30.78 12.25
C ASP A 549 -9.60 -29.84 11.68
N LYS A 550 -9.45 -29.76 10.38
CA LYS A 550 -8.47 -28.86 9.73
C LYS A 550 -8.75 -27.39 10.01
N THR A 551 -10.02 -27.01 10.00
CA THR A 551 -10.45 -25.63 10.32
C THR A 551 -10.21 -25.33 11.79
N PHE A 552 -10.54 -26.28 12.68
CA PHE A 552 -10.27 -26.16 14.11
C PHE A 552 -8.77 -25.99 14.39
N GLU A 553 -7.93 -26.82 13.77
CA GLU A 553 -6.47 -26.71 13.88
C GLU A 553 -5.97 -25.31 13.53
N GLN A 554 -6.44 -24.72 12.41
CA GLN A 554 -6.01 -23.40 12.02
C GLN A 554 -6.54 -22.26 12.88
N ALA A 555 -7.75 -22.38 13.39
CA ALA A 555 -8.44 -21.31 14.11
C ALA A 555 -8.19 -21.33 15.63
N ALA A 556 -8.03 -22.50 16.22
CA ALA A 556 -8.11 -22.69 17.67
C ALA A 556 -7.10 -21.86 18.48
N GLY A 557 -5.90 -21.68 17.97
CA GLY A 557 -4.87 -20.88 18.66
C GLY A 557 -5.17 -19.37 18.66
N PHE A 558 -5.96 -18.89 17.72
CA PHE A 558 -6.36 -17.48 17.59
C PHE A 558 -7.71 -17.19 18.24
N LEU A 559 -8.52 -18.21 18.50
CA LEU A 559 -9.79 -18.09 19.23
C LEU A 559 -9.55 -18.23 20.72
N ARG A 560 -10.09 -17.33 21.49
CA ARG A 560 -10.00 -17.34 22.96
C ARG A 560 -11.36 -17.60 23.58
N ILE A 561 -11.36 -18.24 24.76
CA ILE A 561 -12.52 -18.44 25.60
C ILE A 561 -12.21 -17.82 26.97
N ASN A 562 -12.68 -16.61 27.20
CA ASN A 562 -12.52 -15.95 28.47
C ASN A 562 -13.54 -16.48 29.48
N GLY A 563 -13.06 -16.86 30.68
CA GLY A 563 -13.92 -17.41 31.73
C GLY A 563 -14.41 -18.85 31.49
N GLY A 564 -13.79 -19.59 30.57
CA GLY A 564 -14.10 -20.98 30.29
C GLY A 564 -13.54 -21.96 31.32
N GLU A 565 -13.84 -23.27 31.13
CA GLU A 565 -13.44 -24.35 32.03
C GLU A 565 -11.91 -24.57 32.03
N ASN A 566 -11.24 -24.37 30.89
CA ASN A 566 -9.79 -24.50 30.76
C ASN A 566 -9.12 -23.13 30.75
N PRO A 567 -8.34 -22.78 31.78
CA PRO A 567 -7.63 -21.50 31.82
C PRO A 567 -6.67 -21.24 30.64
N LEU A 568 -6.16 -22.28 29.99
CA LEU A 568 -5.31 -22.15 28.79
C LEU A 568 -6.07 -21.59 27.57
N ASP A 569 -7.40 -21.78 27.53
CA ASP A 569 -8.21 -21.32 26.40
C ASP A 569 -8.29 -19.78 26.29
N ARG A 570 -7.90 -19.04 27.34
CA ARG A 570 -7.71 -17.57 27.29
C ARG A 570 -6.37 -17.12 26.73
N SER A 571 -5.43 -18.05 26.61
CA SER A 571 -4.06 -17.78 26.12
C SER A 571 -3.95 -17.96 24.61
N SER A 572 -2.83 -17.65 24.02
CA SER A 572 -2.50 -17.95 22.62
C SER A 572 -1.79 -19.29 22.43
N VAL A 573 -1.66 -20.11 23.49
CA VAL A 573 -1.12 -21.46 23.37
C VAL A 573 -2.07 -22.31 22.53
N HIS A 574 -1.56 -22.96 21.50
CA HIS A 574 -2.38 -23.82 20.65
C HIS A 574 -2.77 -25.09 21.42
N PRO A 575 -4.01 -25.61 21.25
CA PRO A 575 -4.45 -26.84 21.94
C PRO A 575 -3.52 -28.05 21.74
N GLU A 576 -2.88 -28.16 20.57
CA GLU A 576 -1.87 -29.21 20.30
C GLU A 576 -0.69 -29.18 21.27
N ALA A 577 -0.35 -28.00 21.80
CA ALA A 577 0.77 -27.81 22.70
C ALA A 577 0.38 -27.88 24.19
N TYR A 578 -0.87 -28.14 24.55
CA TYR A 578 -1.28 -28.33 25.95
C TYR A 578 -0.47 -29.42 26.69
N PRO A 579 -0.13 -30.55 26.04
CA PRO A 579 0.74 -31.56 26.71
C PRO A 579 2.11 -31.01 27.12
N VAL A 580 2.66 -30.00 26.39
CA VAL A 580 3.91 -29.33 26.80
C VAL A 580 3.69 -28.55 28.09
N VAL A 581 2.59 -27.82 28.20
CA VAL A 581 2.21 -27.09 29.41
C VAL A 581 2.02 -28.03 30.58
N GLU A 582 1.37 -29.18 30.38
CA GLU A 582 1.21 -30.21 31.42
C GLU A 582 2.57 -30.73 31.95
N ARG A 583 3.55 -30.94 31.07
CA ARG A 583 4.91 -31.30 31.47
C ARG A 583 5.60 -30.19 32.29
N ILE A 584 5.38 -28.93 31.89
CA ILE A 584 5.90 -27.75 32.64
C ILE A 584 5.28 -27.75 34.05
N LEU A 585 3.97 -27.87 34.17
CA LEU A 585 3.24 -27.85 35.44
C LEU A 585 3.67 -29.04 36.36
N ALA A 586 3.82 -30.23 35.79
CA ALA A 586 4.32 -31.40 36.53
C ALA A 586 5.73 -31.18 37.07
N LYS A 587 6.63 -30.56 36.27
CA LYS A 587 8.00 -30.27 36.70
C LYS A 587 8.05 -29.33 37.88
N ILE A 588 7.23 -28.29 37.91
CA ILE A 588 7.19 -27.29 38.98
C ILE A 588 6.21 -27.64 40.10
N ASN A 589 5.46 -28.73 39.94
CA ASN A 589 4.44 -29.19 40.88
C ASN A 589 3.43 -28.08 41.28
N LYS A 590 2.92 -27.38 40.27
CA LYS A 590 1.92 -26.28 40.43
C LYS A 590 0.73 -26.50 39.54
N ARG A 591 -0.39 -25.89 39.95
CA ARG A 591 -1.61 -25.83 39.11
C ARG A 591 -1.49 -24.72 38.09
N ILE A 592 -2.23 -24.83 36.98
CA ILE A 592 -2.24 -23.84 35.92
C ILE A 592 -2.63 -22.44 36.41
N ASP A 593 -3.60 -22.34 37.32
CA ASP A 593 -4.05 -21.07 37.89
C ASP A 593 -2.98 -20.33 38.70
N ASP A 594 -2.04 -21.08 39.29
CA ASP A 594 -0.92 -20.54 40.08
C ASP A 594 0.26 -20.09 39.21
N VAL A 595 0.25 -20.48 37.93
CA VAL A 595 1.35 -20.24 36.99
C VAL A 595 0.99 -19.15 35.94
N LEU A 596 -0.28 -19.10 35.51
CA LEU A 596 -0.71 -18.10 34.53
C LEU A 596 -0.57 -16.67 35.07
N GLY A 597 0.28 -15.86 34.40
CA GLY A 597 0.59 -14.51 34.83
C GLY A 597 1.61 -14.37 35.94
N ASN A 598 2.21 -15.49 36.36
CA ASN A 598 3.19 -15.52 37.44
C ASN A 598 4.60 -15.80 36.93
N ARG A 599 5.36 -14.73 36.69
CA ARG A 599 6.73 -14.77 36.21
C ARG A 599 7.67 -15.54 37.16
N GLU A 600 7.47 -15.39 38.47
CA GLU A 600 8.34 -16.03 39.49
C GLU A 600 8.19 -17.56 39.45
N ALA A 601 6.97 -18.05 39.20
CA ALA A 601 6.71 -19.48 39.09
C ALA A 601 7.43 -20.13 37.92
N LEU A 602 7.72 -19.37 36.85
CA LEU A 602 8.39 -19.83 35.64
C LEU A 602 9.90 -19.49 35.64
N SER A 603 10.36 -18.67 36.61
CA SER A 603 11.77 -18.28 36.71
C SER A 603 12.61 -19.50 36.99
N GLY A 604 13.68 -19.68 36.23
CA GLY A 604 14.63 -20.82 36.41
C GLY A 604 14.31 -22.06 35.56
N LEU A 605 13.20 -22.05 34.78
CA LEU A 605 12.96 -23.12 33.82
C LEU A 605 13.78 -22.92 32.56
N SER A 606 14.47 -23.98 32.12
CA SER A 606 15.15 -23.97 30.81
C SER A 606 14.19 -24.43 29.72
N PRO A 607 13.93 -23.61 28.66
CA PRO A 607 13.06 -24.03 27.55
C PRO A 607 13.52 -25.37 26.91
N THR A 608 14.80 -25.65 26.91
CA THR A 608 15.38 -26.87 26.32
C THR A 608 14.94 -28.16 26.99
N GLU A 609 14.46 -28.10 28.24
CA GLU A 609 13.97 -29.28 28.99
C GLU A 609 12.64 -29.82 28.50
N PHE A 610 11.86 -28.97 27.76
CA PHE A 610 10.52 -29.29 27.32
C PHE A 610 10.42 -29.51 25.83
N VAL A 611 11.53 -29.42 25.09
CA VAL A 611 11.63 -29.70 23.66
C VAL A 611 11.40 -31.18 23.40
N ASP A 612 10.63 -31.52 22.36
CA ASP A 612 10.42 -32.88 21.90
C ASP A 612 10.44 -32.92 20.35
N GLU A 613 10.14 -34.07 19.74
CA GLU A 613 10.15 -34.25 18.29
C GLU A 613 9.15 -33.37 17.57
N ARG A 614 8.07 -32.99 18.24
CA ARG A 614 6.97 -32.19 17.67
C ARG A 614 7.09 -30.70 17.98
N PHE A 615 7.57 -30.35 19.17
CA PHE A 615 7.66 -28.96 19.65
C PHE A 615 9.11 -28.60 19.94
N GLY A 616 9.68 -27.78 19.09
CA GLY A 616 11.04 -27.30 19.21
C GLY A 616 11.21 -26.12 20.18
N LEU A 617 12.43 -25.62 20.25
CA LEU A 617 12.80 -24.52 21.13
C LEU A 617 12.00 -23.22 20.88
N PRO A 618 11.71 -22.82 19.64
CA PRO A 618 10.88 -21.62 19.37
C PRO A 618 9.49 -21.73 20.00
N THR A 619 8.78 -22.83 19.77
CA THR A 619 7.44 -23.05 20.32
C THR A 619 7.45 -23.13 21.86
N VAL A 620 8.42 -23.80 22.47
CA VAL A 620 8.51 -23.86 23.93
C VAL A 620 8.78 -22.49 24.55
N ARG A 621 9.61 -21.66 23.92
CA ARG A 621 9.80 -20.24 24.35
C ARG A 621 8.53 -19.42 24.26
N ASP A 622 7.78 -19.56 23.18
CA ASP A 622 6.50 -18.88 23.02
C ASP A 622 5.49 -19.31 24.08
N ILE A 623 5.42 -20.61 24.39
CA ILE A 623 4.56 -21.15 25.45
C ILE A 623 4.94 -20.54 26.83
N LEU A 624 6.20 -20.53 27.17
CA LEU A 624 6.65 -19.95 28.46
C LEU A 624 6.36 -18.45 28.54
N ALA A 625 6.60 -17.71 27.46
CA ALA A 625 6.27 -16.28 27.38
C ALA A 625 4.76 -16.03 27.50
N GLU A 626 3.95 -16.89 26.92
CA GLU A 626 2.49 -16.80 26.99
C GLU A 626 1.95 -17.20 28.38
N LEU A 627 2.56 -18.16 29.05
CA LEU A 627 2.22 -18.48 30.43
C LEU A 627 2.60 -17.34 31.39
N GLU A 628 3.71 -16.65 31.13
CA GLU A 628 4.13 -15.47 31.90
C GLU A 628 3.15 -14.30 31.75
N LYS A 629 2.62 -14.10 30.53
CA LYS A 629 1.69 -13.00 30.21
C LYS A 629 0.58 -13.50 29.28
N PRO A 630 -0.42 -14.23 29.81
CA PRO A 630 -1.43 -14.87 28.99
C PRO A 630 -2.30 -13.88 28.24
N GLY A 631 -2.52 -14.14 26.96
CA GLY A 631 -3.41 -13.36 26.12
C GLY A 631 -2.97 -11.91 25.94
N ARG A 632 -1.68 -11.63 25.96
CA ARG A 632 -1.16 -10.27 25.79
C ARG A 632 -1.67 -9.64 24.49
N ASP A 633 -2.32 -8.49 24.63
CA ASP A 633 -2.69 -7.65 23.51
C ASP A 633 -1.42 -6.93 22.98
N PRO A 634 -1.09 -7.05 21.68
CA PRO A 634 0.07 -6.36 21.09
C PRO A 634 -0.14 -4.86 20.95
N ARG A 635 -1.38 -4.38 21.09
CA ARG A 635 -1.71 -2.96 20.95
C ARG A 635 -1.15 -2.13 22.10
N PRO A 636 -0.81 -0.84 21.86
CA PRO A 636 -0.31 0.04 22.91
C PRO A 636 -1.37 0.30 23.98
N GLU A 637 -0.93 0.78 25.14
CA GLU A 637 -1.83 1.25 26.18
C GLU A 637 -2.58 2.52 25.72
N PHE A 638 -3.85 2.60 26.09
CA PHE A 638 -4.68 3.74 25.75
C PHE A 638 -4.20 5.01 26.46
N LYS A 639 -3.88 6.04 25.67
CA LYS A 639 -3.47 7.38 26.14
C LYS A 639 -4.21 8.43 25.32
N THR A 640 -4.57 9.55 25.96
CA THR A 640 -5.24 10.68 25.32
C THR A 640 -4.26 11.85 25.16
N ALA A 641 -4.31 12.53 23.99
CA ALA A 641 -3.59 13.79 23.81
C ALA A 641 -4.34 14.92 24.56
N THR A 642 -3.58 15.80 25.19
CA THR A 642 -4.11 17.01 25.81
C THR A 642 -3.80 18.19 24.89
N PHE A 643 -4.80 18.64 24.13
CA PHE A 643 -4.66 19.84 23.30
C PHE A 643 -4.57 21.09 24.18
N ARG A 644 -3.75 22.05 23.75
CA ARG A 644 -3.50 23.29 24.49
C ARG A 644 -4.71 24.21 24.37
N GLU A 645 -5.25 24.66 25.52
CA GLU A 645 -6.31 25.63 25.56
C GLU A 645 -5.91 26.97 24.93
N GLY A 646 -6.82 27.59 24.18
CA GLY A 646 -6.59 28.88 23.50
C GLY A 646 -5.86 28.80 22.16
N VAL A 647 -5.60 27.57 21.64
CA VAL A 647 -5.02 27.34 20.31
C VAL A 647 -6.08 26.62 19.46
N GLU A 648 -6.95 27.39 18.79
CA GLU A 648 -8.08 26.84 18.03
C GLU A 648 -7.92 27.01 16.52
N LYS A 649 -7.12 27.98 16.06
CA LYS A 649 -6.95 28.33 14.65
C LYS A 649 -5.47 28.36 14.28
N VAL A 650 -5.19 28.21 12.99
CA VAL A 650 -3.83 28.34 12.45
C VAL A 650 -3.21 29.70 12.81
N SER A 651 -4.04 30.77 12.92
CA SER A 651 -3.61 32.09 13.35
C SER A 651 -3.17 32.20 14.82
N ASP A 652 -3.56 31.25 15.67
CA ASP A 652 -3.23 31.25 17.10
C ASP A 652 -1.85 30.58 17.34
N LEU A 653 -1.31 29.94 16.32
CA LEU A 653 -0.01 29.29 16.40
C LEU A 653 1.12 30.31 16.29
N VAL A 654 2.06 30.20 17.20
CA VAL A 654 3.30 31.00 17.20
C VAL A 654 4.50 30.05 17.07
N PRO A 655 5.46 30.34 16.16
CA PRO A 655 6.71 29.60 16.10
C PRO A 655 7.36 29.44 17.48
N GLY A 656 7.85 28.25 17.79
CA GLY A 656 8.40 27.91 19.11
C GLY A 656 7.39 27.31 20.11
N MET A 657 6.09 27.34 19.85
CA MET A 657 5.11 26.66 20.70
C MET A 657 5.32 25.16 20.71
N THR A 658 5.36 24.55 21.89
CA THR A 658 5.34 23.08 22.06
C THR A 658 3.92 22.65 22.38
N LEU A 659 3.44 21.67 21.60
CA LEU A 659 2.06 21.16 21.63
C LEU A 659 2.08 19.63 21.66
N GLU A 660 1.05 19.04 22.23
CA GLU A 660 0.73 17.63 21.98
C GLU A 660 -0.16 17.53 20.77
N GLY A 661 0.02 16.49 19.98
CA GLY A 661 -0.80 16.21 18.83
C GLY A 661 -0.94 14.72 18.58
N VAL A 662 -1.91 14.37 17.76
CA VAL A 662 -2.14 12.99 17.31
C VAL A 662 -1.68 12.85 15.87
N VAL A 663 -0.86 11.86 15.59
CA VAL A 663 -0.46 11.53 14.22
C VAL A 663 -1.68 11.04 13.45
N THR A 664 -2.09 11.77 12.42
CA THR A 664 -3.25 11.44 11.60
C THR A 664 -2.87 10.54 10.40
N ASN A 665 -1.70 10.77 9.85
CA ASN A 665 -1.20 9.99 8.69
C ASN A 665 0.33 10.04 8.65
N VAL A 666 0.94 8.96 8.16
CA VAL A 666 2.39 8.85 7.95
C VAL A 666 2.65 8.61 6.46
N ALA A 667 3.49 9.42 5.85
CA ALA A 667 3.91 9.35 4.47
C ALA A 667 5.44 9.20 4.39
N ALA A 668 5.97 8.79 3.24
CA ALA A 668 7.41 8.59 3.05
C ALA A 668 8.27 9.84 3.36
N PHE A 669 7.70 11.04 3.23
CA PHE A 669 8.38 12.32 3.46
C PHE A 669 8.15 12.91 4.86
N GLY A 670 7.30 12.30 5.70
CA GLY A 670 7.03 12.78 7.05
C GLY A 670 5.67 12.37 7.60
N ALA A 671 5.30 12.90 8.76
CA ALA A 671 4.03 12.63 9.44
C ALA A 671 3.15 13.87 9.52
N PHE A 672 1.86 13.67 9.32
CA PHE A 672 0.84 14.68 9.56
C PHE A 672 0.35 14.53 11.00
N VAL A 673 0.27 15.65 11.70
CA VAL A 673 -0.08 15.68 13.13
C VAL A 673 -1.21 16.69 13.36
N ASP A 674 -2.32 16.21 13.89
CA ASP A 674 -3.37 17.07 14.41
C ASP A 674 -2.94 17.63 15.77
N ILE A 675 -2.76 18.93 15.83
CA ILE A 675 -2.35 19.68 17.03
C ILE A 675 -3.49 20.50 17.64
N GLY A 676 -4.73 20.17 17.27
CA GLY A 676 -5.93 20.87 17.73
C GLY A 676 -6.26 22.16 16.97
N VAL A 677 -5.68 22.42 15.79
CA VAL A 677 -6.06 23.52 14.88
C VAL A 677 -6.72 22.98 13.61
N HIS A 678 -7.44 23.82 12.80
CA HIS A 678 -8.24 23.34 11.63
C HIS A 678 -7.42 22.74 10.45
N GLN A 679 -6.14 22.53 10.64
CA GLN A 679 -5.21 22.00 9.65
C GLN A 679 -4.16 21.15 10.32
N ASP A 680 -3.90 19.96 9.77
CA ASP A 680 -2.80 19.14 10.25
C ASP A 680 -1.46 19.81 9.94
N GLY A 681 -0.56 19.78 10.91
CA GLY A 681 0.81 20.20 10.72
C GLY A 681 1.65 19.06 10.15
N LEU A 682 2.68 19.40 9.37
CA LEU A 682 3.62 18.44 8.80
C LEU A 682 4.91 18.43 9.61
N VAL A 683 5.27 17.27 10.14
CA VAL A 683 6.64 16.96 10.61
C VAL A 683 7.38 16.29 9.47
N HIS A 684 8.28 17.01 8.81
CA HIS A 684 9.11 16.42 7.74
C HIS A 684 10.04 15.34 8.32
N VAL A 685 10.39 14.33 7.51
CA VAL A 685 11.24 13.19 7.95
C VAL A 685 12.56 13.66 8.60
N SER A 686 13.16 14.72 8.12
CA SER A 686 14.37 15.33 8.71
C SER A 686 14.15 16.02 10.07
N ALA A 687 12.90 16.32 10.43
CA ALA A 687 12.52 16.98 11.68
C ALA A 687 11.94 16.01 12.71
N MET A 688 11.91 14.70 12.43
CA MET A 688 11.32 13.68 13.32
C MET A 688 12.32 13.16 14.35
N SER A 689 13.60 13.08 13.99
CA SER A 689 14.66 12.55 14.86
C SER A 689 15.99 13.27 14.64
N THR A 690 16.87 13.23 15.64
CA THR A 690 18.25 13.67 15.53
C THR A 690 19.13 12.66 14.77
N LYS A 691 18.68 11.41 14.67
CA LYS A 691 19.32 10.36 13.87
C LYS A 691 18.72 10.35 12.48
N PHE A 692 19.51 9.99 11.48
CA PHE A 692 19.00 9.77 10.14
C PHE A 692 17.99 8.62 10.16
N ILE A 693 16.79 8.88 9.67
CA ILE A 693 15.71 7.90 9.50
C ILE A 693 15.36 7.81 8.02
N LYS A 694 15.19 6.59 7.55
CA LYS A 694 14.84 6.32 6.16
C LYS A 694 13.32 6.23 5.98
N ASP A 695 12.64 5.70 6.99
CA ASP A 695 11.18 5.51 6.98
C ASP A 695 10.56 6.19 8.22
N PRO A 696 9.66 7.18 8.05
CA PRO A 696 8.95 7.82 9.14
C PRO A 696 8.21 6.87 10.09
N HIS A 697 7.76 5.70 9.60
CA HIS A 697 7.11 4.68 10.42
C HIS A 697 8.01 4.03 11.47
N GLU A 698 9.34 4.18 11.37
CA GLU A 698 10.28 3.74 12.40
C GLU A 698 10.18 4.60 13.67
N VAL A 699 9.66 5.82 13.56
CA VAL A 699 9.61 6.80 14.65
C VAL A 699 8.19 7.01 15.16
N VAL A 700 7.19 7.08 14.27
CA VAL A 700 5.79 7.35 14.66
C VAL A 700 4.83 6.45 13.90
N LYS A 701 3.64 6.26 14.49
CA LYS A 701 2.51 5.51 13.91
C LYS A 701 1.26 6.38 13.88
N ALA A 702 0.38 6.13 12.92
CA ALA A 702 -0.93 6.78 12.89
C ALA A 702 -1.70 6.49 14.19
N GLY A 703 -2.35 7.51 14.75
CA GLY A 703 -3.03 7.43 16.05
C GLY A 703 -2.13 7.65 17.27
N GLN A 704 -0.81 7.74 17.10
CA GLN A 704 0.12 7.98 18.21
C GLN A 704 0.08 9.43 18.69
N VAL A 705 0.07 9.62 20.02
CA VAL A 705 0.24 10.94 20.62
C VAL A 705 1.73 11.30 20.64
N VAL A 706 2.05 12.46 20.08
CA VAL A 706 3.42 12.99 19.99
C VAL A 706 3.51 14.43 20.52
N LYS A 707 4.69 14.79 21.03
CA LYS A 707 5.01 16.19 21.32
C LYS A 707 5.72 16.80 20.13
N VAL A 708 5.22 17.93 19.67
CA VAL A 708 5.75 18.67 18.52
C VAL A 708 5.95 20.14 18.87
N LYS A 709 6.91 20.76 18.20
CA LYS A 709 7.17 22.20 18.29
C LYS A 709 6.86 22.84 16.95
N VAL A 710 6.19 23.96 16.97
CA VAL A 710 5.86 24.75 15.78
C VAL A 710 7.12 25.43 15.25
N LEU A 711 7.51 25.13 14.01
CA LEU A 711 8.64 25.77 13.34
C LEU A 711 8.23 27.01 12.56
N ASP A 712 7.17 26.89 11.75
CA ASP A 712 6.69 27.93 10.85
C ASP A 712 5.20 27.78 10.60
N VAL A 713 4.51 28.91 10.35
CA VAL A 713 3.07 28.97 10.09
C VAL A 713 2.77 29.88 8.92
N ASP A 714 2.32 29.32 7.81
CA ASP A 714 1.80 30.09 6.68
C ASP A 714 0.27 30.11 6.72
N VAL A 715 -0.29 31.16 7.33
CA VAL A 715 -1.73 31.35 7.49
C VAL A 715 -2.44 31.47 6.14
N LYS A 716 -1.81 32.06 5.12
CA LYS A 716 -2.41 32.24 3.78
C LYS A 716 -2.56 30.92 3.04
N ARG A 717 -1.57 30.05 3.16
CA ARG A 717 -1.53 28.73 2.52
C ARG A 717 -2.04 27.62 3.44
N GLN A 718 -2.44 27.95 4.65
CA GLN A 718 -2.84 27.00 5.71
C GLN A 718 -1.81 25.87 5.91
N ARG A 719 -0.52 26.23 5.97
CA ARG A 719 0.57 25.29 6.19
C ARG A 719 1.19 25.50 7.56
N ILE A 720 1.44 24.39 8.25
CA ILE A 720 2.07 24.37 9.56
C ILE A 720 3.25 23.42 9.47
N ALA A 721 4.46 23.94 9.68
CA ALA A 721 5.66 23.14 9.78
C ALA A 721 5.94 22.83 11.25
N LEU A 722 6.12 21.55 11.55
CA LEU A 722 6.34 21.04 12.90
C LEU A 722 7.68 20.29 12.99
N THR A 723 8.23 20.20 14.21
CA THR A 723 9.36 19.30 14.52
C THR A 723 9.07 18.49 15.77
N MET A 724 9.54 17.27 15.82
CA MET A 724 9.59 16.45 17.02
C MET A 724 10.89 16.62 17.79
N ARG A 725 11.88 17.31 17.20
CA ARG A 725 13.12 17.69 17.88
C ARG A 725 12.87 18.99 18.65
N LEU A 726 12.51 18.86 19.91
CA LEU A 726 12.06 19.97 20.74
C LEU A 726 13.15 21.01 21.00
N ASP A 727 14.41 20.65 20.81
CA ASP A 727 15.58 21.53 20.95
C ASP A 727 15.87 22.38 19.69
N ASP A 728 15.17 22.10 18.57
CA ASP A 728 15.32 22.90 17.35
C ASP A 728 14.83 24.33 17.61
N ASP A 729 15.63 25.33 17.24
CA ASP A 729 15.20 26.73 17.30
C ASP A 729 14.13 27.01 16.25
N ALA A 730 13.06 27.69 16.65
CA ALA A 730 12.08 28.21 15.72
C ALA A 730 12.78 29.17 14.76
N ALA A 731 12.63 28.95 13.44
CA ALA A 731 13.24 29.83 12.46
C ALA A 731 12.78 31.27 12.66
N ALA A 732 13.71 32.20 12.76
CA ALA A 732 13.38 33.61 12.76
C ALA A 732 12.60 33.94 11.48
N PRO A 733 11.54 34.77 11.52
CA PRO A 733 10.71 35.04 10.36
C PRO A 733 11.56 35.64 9.23
N GLY A 734 11.86 34.85 8.19
CA GLY A 734 12.57 35.32 7.01
C GLY A 734 13.66 34.43 6.39
N MET A 735 13.99 33.26 6.93
CA MET A 735 15.01 32.41 6.32
C MET A 735 14.46 31.05 5.84
N SER A 736 14.16 30.98 4.55
CA SER A 736 13.93 29.71 3.84
C SER A 736 15.21 28.86 3.83
N SER A 737 15.13 27.65 4.36
CA SER A 737 16.21 26.67 4.40
C SER A 737 16.68 26.30 3.00
N ARG A 738 17.87 26.68 2.64
CA ARG A 738 18.64 26.13 1.53
C ARG A 738 19.24 24.81 1.96
N GLY A 739 18.98 23.79 1.15
CA GLY A 739 19.54 22.44 1.29
C GLY A 739 21.07 22.42 1.31
N GLY A 740 21.61 21.48 2.09
CA GLY A 740 23.02 21.28 2.29
C GLY A 740 23.79 21.06 1.00
N GLN A 741 24.87 21.79 0.85
CA GLN A 741 25.87 21.61 -0.19
C GLN A 741 27.15 21.01 0.40
N ASP A 742 27.59 20.02 -0.31
CA ASP A 742 28.88 19.33 -0.20
C ASP A 742 30.07 20.30 -0.32
N ARG A 743 31.10 20.09 0.46
CA ARG A 743 32.34 20.85 0.40
C ARG A 743 33.30 20.26 -0.64
N GLY A 744 33.67 21.07 -1.60
CA GLY A 744 34.74 20.72 -2.55
C GLY A 744 35.19 21.88 -3.43
N ASN A 745 36.19 22.54 -2.95
CA ASN A 745 37.35 23.22 -3.61
C ASN A 745 37.20 24.42 -4.55
N ALA A 746 38.10 25.31 -4.33
CA ALA A 746 38.29 26.67 -4.80
C ALA A 746 38.59 26.85 -6.31
N GLY A 747 38.12 27.98 -6.86
CA GLY A 747 38.57 28.53 -8.14
C GLY A 747 37.92 29.87 -8.47
N ARG A 748 38.72 30.91 -8.48
CA ARG A 748 38.42 32.35 -8.71
C ARG A 748 37.75 32.63 -10.07
N GLY A 749 36.81 33.60 -10.11
CA GLY A 749 36.58 34.38 -11.32
C GLY A 749 35.21 35.06 -11.45
N ALA A 750 35.19 36.38 -11.25
CA ALA A 750 34.42 37.45 -11.89
C ALA A 750 32.89 37.51 -11.84
N ALA A 751 32.40 38.57 -11.27
CA ALA A 751 31.01 39.02 -11.14
C ALA A 751 30.31 39.35 -12.45
N ARG A 752 29.03 38.99 -12.55
CA ARG A 752 28.02 39.62 -13.40
C ARG A 752 26.64 39.64 -12.71
N PRO A 753 25.78 40.62 -12.96
CA PRO A 753 24.73 41.04 -12.02
C PRO A 753 23.49 40.17 -12.01
N GLN A 754 22.93 40.03 -10.82
CA GLN A 754 21.68 39.33 -10.51
C GLN A 754 20.46 39.96 -11.22
N ARG A 755 19.71 39.13 -11.95
CA ARG A 755 18.29 39.33 -12.19
C ARG A 755 17.51 38.65 -11.09
N SER A 756 16.59 39.41 -10.47
CA SER A 756 15.68 38.96 -9.45
C SER A 756 14.81 37.80 -9.98
N ARG A 757 14.88 36.64 -9.34
CA ARG A 757 13.92 35.54 -9.52
C ARG A 757 12.78 35.72 -8.54
N GLU A 758 11.57 35.72 -9.07
CA GLU A 758 10.33 35.60 -8.34
C GLU A 758 10.27 34.24 -7.60
N PRO A 759 9.58 34.14 -6.45
CA PRO A 759 9.52 32.92 -5.67
C PRO A 759 8.67 31.85 -6.36
N GLU A 760 9.18 30.60 -6.37
CA GLU A 760 8.49 29.44 -6.90
C GLU A 760 7.16 29.17 -6.18
N PRO A 761 6.09 28.78 -6.91
CA PRO A 761 4.79 28.47 -6.33
C PRO A 761 4.77 27.10 -5.63
N ALA A 762 3.98 27.04 -4.61
CA ALA A 762 3.81 25.88 -3.73
C ALA A 762 3.13 24.69 -4.41
N GLY A 763 3.69 23.49 -4.24
CA GLY A 763 3.32 22.27 -4.93
C GLY A 763 1.87 21.77 -4.75
N ALA A 764 1.36 21.10 -5.79
CA ALA A 764 -0.02 20.60 -5.95
C ALA A 764 -0.52 19.66 -4.82
N MET A 765 0.38 19.13 -4.00
CA MET A 765 0.03 18.26 -2.87
C MET A 765 -0.80 18.97 -1.79
N ALA A 766 -0.56 20.26 -1.56
CA ALA A 766 -1.34 21.02 -0.58
C ALA A 766 -2.78 21.33 -1.05
N ALA A 767 -2.97 21.48 -2.37
CA ALA A 767 -4.28 21.69 -2.96
C ALA A 767 -5.11 20.39 -3.02
N ALA A 768 -4.46 19.23 -3.20
CA ALA A 768 -5.12 17.92 -3.18
C ALA A 768 -5.63 17.58 -1.77
N PHE A 769 -4.89 17.90 -0.72
CA PHE A 769 -5.31 17.66 0.67
C PHE A 769 -6.41 18.60 1.16
N ALA A 770 -6.45 19.82 0.68
CA ALA A 770 -7.54 20.76 1.03
C ALA A 770 -8.90 20.32 0.45
N LYS A 771 -8.93 19.53 -0.61
CA LYS A 771 -10.18 19.03 -1.25
C LYS A 771 -10.64 17.65 -0.73
N LEU A 772 -9.81 16.91 -0.03
CA LEU A 772 -10.21 15.65 0.64
C LEU A 772 -11.02 15.88 1.92
N LYS A 773 -11.17 17.14 2.36
CA LYS A 773 -12.00 17.55 3.51
C LYS A 773 -13.33 18.22 3.10
N ARG A 774 -13.79 18.00 1.88
CA ARG A 774 -15.15 18.40 1.47
C ARG A 774 -16.01 17.21 1.12
#